data_fc64c7b11158a8768cd0420373627b41
#
_entry.id   fc64c7b11158a8768cd0420373627b41
#
_cell.length_a   1.000
_cell.length_b   1.000
_cell.length_c   1.000
_cell.angle_alpha   90.00
_cell.angle_beta   90.00
_cell.angle_gamma   90.00
#
_symmetry.space_group_name_H-M   'P 1'
#
loop_
_entity.id
_entity.type
_entity.pdbx_description
1 polymer ?
#
loop_
_entity_poly.entity_id
_entity_poly.type
_entity_poly.pdbx_seq_one_letter_code
_entity_poly.pdbx_strand_id
1 'polypeptide(L)'
;MPTRRTQPVATWLVGTQESCEIVVKDPAVSARHCRLSQYPDGHFEIEDLGSTNGTYVNGRPLLANTSVDVSAEQRITLGPNVTFPWPAQSSAQPTPQIFADTAPGTRVIRVGRAPECDVILDYGVVSREHARIIESAGHYAIEDLHSMNGTALNQLHNRISTRVTIRPEDEVYFGSFKIKVSRLLSARGAIVGEAVCEPVSFQGGSILLGRDPQCDQPLSSPLISWHHAQISRSPQGIFVEDLGSLNGTFVNSERIQGKVQVAPGQEISLASFRFQVRADGRLERRENHGNVSIEAAQITVNAPDGTRLLDPISLTVYPSELVALMGPAGSGKTTLLKALNGYTPPASGKVLFNGTNLYRYYDLFRQQMGYVPQDDIVHPDLTVREALYFSAKLRTDLSDAEIEKRIDSLIEQLGIRDKKNSRIGSPERKVLSGGQRKRVNIAMELITDTPVLFLDEPTSGLSSYDAEGVIELLKRLARDGKTIITTIHQPSINIFRKFDDLIMISRDSGGPGAMAYFGPAYPDSIQFFRPRPAGDTAPADGHDLSPEMLLTGLNSAPTPEWCGRFAKSEYHKQFIVDRAGKVPEGASQARPSTTRRFSAKQWVQLVRRNLILKFRDRAQFVILALQAPLFAFLIVLIFGALKEPPNLNAPGAIPTMAAAKVFRELGGSIAEIEFLMVVAAIWFGCNNAARDIVGEWTVYQRERMVNLKLPSYAFSKFAVLCGLCVFQCLLLLGIVTIFCGLKGNFFETLAVLTLSSLVGAALGLAISARSSTTESAIALLPIVLLPILALGGGVRAAYKMPTPARWISTLVPSRWAFERNVVNEARAHDCGYPPGAEMWDACPTGGKGVDAATMVVPEAVTGPADDRQPAPRPSGTENLRYSFTQTIAALGAMLATLLAAVLVSLKSRDVHSRHAQ
;
A
#
# COMPACT_ATOMS: atom_id res chain seq x y z
N MET A 1 -28.64 -12.94 -70.43
CA MET A 1 -29.21 -11.59 -70.21
C MET A 1 -28.47 -10.98 -69.05
N PRO A 2 -27.81 -9.85 -69.12
CA PRO A 2 -27.14 -9.25 -68.02
C PRO A 2 -28.18 -8.58 -67.13
N THR A 3 -28.22 -9.04 -65.88
CA THR A 3 -29.04 -8.47 -64.79
C THR A 3 -28.58 -7.04 -64.50
N ARG A 4 -29.50 -6.08 -64.53
CA ARG A 4 -29.28 -4.70 -64.12
C ARG A 4 -28.72 -4.67 -62.72
N ARG A 5 -27.46 -4.28 -62.57
CA ARG A 5 -26.87 -3.98 -61.27
C ARG A 5 -27.61 -2.78 -60.69
N THR A 6 -28.35 -2.96 -59.62
CA THR A 6 -28.90 -1.89 -58.80
C THR A 6 -27.74 -1.03 -58.28
N GLN A 7 -27.93 0.30 -58.20
CA GLN A 7 -26.92 1.19 -57.62
C GLN A 7 -26.78 0.94 -56.12
N PRO A 8 -25.57 0.97 -55.53
CA PRO A 8 -25.36 0.84 -54.10
C PRO A 8 -26.02 1.99 -53.37
N VAL A 9 -26.62 1.69 -52.20
CA VAL A 9 -27.28 2.68 -51.32
C VAL A 9 -26.21 3.47 -50.50
N ALA A 10 -25.09 2.85 -50.17
CA ALA A 10 -23.96 3.51 -49.48
C ALA A 10 -22.65 2.91 -49.98
N THR A 11 -21.61 3.72 -50.03
CA THR A 11 -20.26 3.30 -50.40
C THR A 11 -19.25 3.96 -49.48
N TRP A 12 -18.30 3.19 -48.96
CA TRP A 12 -17.23 3.65 -48.07
C TRP A 12 -15.88 3.31 -48.69
N LEU A 13 -15.04 4.31 -48.81
CA LEU A 13 -13.62 4.16 -49.20
C LEU A 13 -12.80 3.98 -47.94
N VAL A 14 -11.97 2.94 -47.87
CA VAL A 14 -11.16 2.57 -46.73
C VAL A 14 -9.69 2.73 -47.07
N GLY A 15 -8.92 3.42 -46.26
CA GLY A 15 -7.49 3.66 -46.50
C GLY A 15 -6.85 4.54 -45.45
N THR A 16 -5.57 4.90 -45.62
CA THR A 16 -4.83 5.78 -44.70
C THR A 16 -5.04 7.26 -44.98
N GLN A 17 -5.59 7.62 -46.14
CA GLN A 17 -5.77 9.01 -46.55
C GLN A 17 -6.98 9.64 -45.85
N GLU A 18 -6.85 10.89 -45.39
CA GLU A 18 -7.93 11.62 -44.70
C GLU A 18 -9.20 11.84 -45.58
N SER A 19 -9.10 11.67 -46.89
CA SER A 19 -10.25 11.72 -47.78
C SER A 19 -11.06 10.41 -47.87
N CYS A 20 -10.64 9.34 -47.16
CA CYS A 20 -11.40 8.11 -47.04
C CYS A 20 -12.49 8.25 -45.98
N GLU A 21 -13.67 7.69 -46.22
CA GLU A 21 -14.77 7.68 -45.22
C GLU A 21 -14.41 6.85 -44.00
N ILE A 22 -13.54 5.84 -44.19
CA ILE A 22 -12.99 5.04 -43.08
C ILE A 22 -11.46 5.12 -43.14
N VAL A 23 -10.89 5.92 -42.21
CA VAL A 23 -9.44 6.12 -42.13
C VAL A 23 -8.82 5.10 -41.17
N VAL A 24 -7.92 4.26 -41.69
CA VAL A 24 -7.18 3.25 -40.94
C VAL A 24 -5.70 3.65 -40.88
N LYS A 25 -5.23 4.17 -39.75
CA LYS A 25 -3.84 4.63 -39.56
C LYS A 25 -2.92 3.44 -39.21
N ASP A 26 -2.64 2.61 -40.23
CA ASP A 26 -1.71 1.48 -40.15
C ASP A 26 -0.79 1.44 -41.34
N PRO A 27 0.53 1.24 -41.20
CA PRO A 27 1.49 1.20 -42.32
C PRO A 27 1.23 0.10 -43.34
N ALA A 28 0.50 -0.96 -42.99
CA ALA A 28 0.13 -2.04 -43.88
C ALA A 28 -1.07 -1.70 -44.79
N VAL A 29 -1.76 -0.59 -44.57
CA VAL A 29 -2.95 -0.15 -45.30
C VAL A 29 -2.53 0.93 -46.31
N SER A 30 -2.92 0.76 -47.57
CA SER A 30 -2.65 1.74 -48.64
C SER A 30 -3.46 3.01 -48.50
N ALA A 31 -3.06 4.12 -49.12
CA ALA A 31 -3.74 5.41 -49.08
C ALA A 31 -5.25 5.30 -49.40
N ARG A 32 -5.58 4.52 -50.41
CA ARG A 32 -6.92 4.05 -50.79
C ARG A 32 -6.80 2.54 -50.97
N HIS A 33 -7.26 1.78 -49.97
CA HIS A 33 -7.02 0.34 -49.92
C HIS A 33 -8.14 -0.48 -50.56
N CYS A 34 -9.38 -0.29 -50.10
CA CYS A 34 -10.54 -1.00 -50.62
C CYS A 34 -11.80 -0.13 -50.57
N ARG A 35 -12.84 -0.58 -51.24
CA ARG A 35 -14.17 0.04 -51.28
C ARG A 35 -15.18 -0.97 -50.79
N LEU A 36 -16.02 -0.57 -49.82
CA LEU A 36 -17.16 -1.32 -49.35
C LEU A 36 -18.44 -0.67 -49.88
N SER A 37 -19.30 -1.44 -50.54
CA SER A 37 -20.60 -0.97 -51.10
C SER A 37 -21.75 -1.74 -50.46
N GLN A 38 -22.78 -1.05 -50.03
CA GLN A 38 -24.01 -1.65 -49.50
C GLN A 38 -25.15 -1.52 -50.53
N TYR A 39 -25.89 -2.58 -50.75
CA TYR A 39 -26.99 -2.62 -51.67
C TYR A 39 -28.37 -2.59 -50.96
N PRO A 40 -29.49 -2.25 -51.67
CA PRO A 40 -30.82 -2.10 -51.10
C PRO A 40 -31.39 -3.34 -50.42
N ASP A 41 -30.91 -4.52 -50.78
CA ASP A 41 -31.30 -5.83 -50.21
C ASP A 41 -30.49 -6.19 -48.93
N GLY A 42 -29.58 -5.26 -48.52
CA GLY A 42 -28.80 -5.40 -47.29
C GLY A 42 -27.48 -6.16 -47.41
N HIS A 43 -27.16 -6.68 -48.61
CA HIS A 43 -25.82 -7.31 -48.78
C HIS A 43 -24.72 -6.26 -49.00
N PHE A 44 -23.48 -6.66 -48.69
CA PHE A 44 -22.29 -5.85 -48.85
C PHE A 44 -21.37 -6.47 -49.90
N GLU A 45 -20.73 -5.63 -50.67
CA GLU A 45 -19.73 -6.00 -51.64
C GLU A 45 -18.43 -5.27 -51.34
N ILE A 46 -17.28 -5.97 -51.24
CA ILE A 46 -15.97 -5.35 -51.05
C ILE A 46 -15.11 -5.51 -52.31
N GLU A 47 -14.42 -4.44 -52.64
CA GLU A 47 -13.53 -4.37 -53.80
C GLU A 47 -12.14 -3.88 -53.37
N ASP A 48 -11.09 -4.62 -53.70
CA ASP A 48 -9.70 -4.16 -53.47
C ASP A 48 -9.31 -3.19 -54.60
N LEU A 49 -8.85 -2.00 -54.23
CA LEU A 49 -8.49 -0.94 -55.20
C LEU A 49 -7.03 -0.97 -55.66
N GLY A 50 -6.44 -2.17 -55.73
CA GLY A 50 -5.04 -2.36 -56.09
C GLY A 50 -4.12 -2.02 -54.89
N SER A 51 -4.50 -2.41 -53.71
CA SER A 51 -3.73 -2.17 -52.48
C SER A 51 -2.39 -2.91 -52.49
N THR A 52 -1.37 -2.34 -51.84
CA THR A 52 0.01 -2.90 -51.86
C THR A 52 0.08 -4.26 -51.11
N ASN A 53 -0.67 -4.41 -50.05
CA ASN A 53 -0.64 -5.61 -49.21
C ASN A 53 -1.91 -6.49 -49.33
N GLY A 54 -2.85 -6.14 -50.23
CA GLY A 54 -4.06 -6.89 -50.56
C GLY A 54 -5.15 -6.85 -49.46
N THR A 55 -6.39 -7.04 -49.91
CA THR A 55 -7.56 -7.28 -49.02
C THR A 55 -7.85 -8.77 -48.97
N TYR A 56 -8.07 -9.33 -47.78
CA TYR A 56 -8.31 -10.76 -47.57
C TYR A 56 -9.71 -10.97 -46.99
N VAL A 57 -10.46 -11.91 -47.55
CA VAL A 57 -11.75 -12.37 -47.02
C VAL A 57 -11.59 -13.81 -46.56
N ASN A 58 -11.82 -14.09 -45.28
CA ASN A 58 -11.61 -15.41 -44.68
C ASN A 58 -10.21 -16.03 -44.96
N GLY A 59 -9.16 -15.17 -45.00
CA GLY A 59 -7.78 -15.55 -45.28
C GLY A 59 -7.44 -15.77 -46.78
N ARG A 60 -8.37 -15.55 -47.72
CA ARG A 60 -8.10 -15.61 -49.15
C ARG A 60 -7.94 -14.20 -49.71
N PRO A 61 -6.86 -13.91 -50.46
CA PRO A 61 -6.66 -12.59 -51.06
C PRO A 61 -7.68 -12.31 -52.15
N LEU A 62 -8.21 -11.08 -52.19
CA LEU A 62 -9.00 -10.57 -53.31
C LEU A 62 -8.07 -10.18 -54.49
N LEU A 63 -8.50 -10.45 -55.68
CA LEU A 63 -7.84 -9.90 -56.86
C LEU A 63 -8.12 -8.41 -56.99
N ALA A 64 -7.10 -7.61 -57.28
CA ALA A 64 -7.24 -6.16 -57.44
C ALA A 64 -8.34 -5.81 -58.48
N ASN A 65 -9.17 -4.83 -58.16
CA ASN A 65 -10.31 -4.35 -58.93
C ASN A 65 -11.39 -5.42 -59.18
N THR A 66 -11.50 -6.41 -58.31
CA THR A 66 -12.62 -7.35 -58.33
C THR A 66 -13.44 -7.21 -57.03
N SER A 67 -14.75 -7.25 -57.16
CA SER A 67 -15.65 -7.18 -56.02
C SER A 67 -16.16 -8.57 -55.63
N VAL A 68 -16.38 -8.79 -54.34
CA VAL A 68 -16.88 -10.02 -53.77
C VAL A 68 -17.93 -9.70 -52.72
N ASP A 69 -19.02 -10.47 -52.72
CA ASP A 69 -20.05 -10.37 -51.69
C ASP A 69 -19.51 -10.75 -50.30
N VAL A 70 -19.76 -9.93 -49.31
CA VAL A 70 -19.29 -10.12 -47.92
C VAL A 70 -20.39 -9.87 -46.90
N SER A 71 -20.30 -10.53 -45.78
CA SER A 71 -21.17 -10.30 -44.63
C SER A 71 -20.36 -9.87 -43.39
N ALA A 72 -21.01 -9.21 -42.45
CA ALA A 72 -20.38 -8.72 -41.24
C ALA A 72 -19.82 -9.85 -40.35
N GLU A 73 -20.24 -11.11 -40.56
CA GLU A 73 -19.76 -12.28 -39.84
C GLU A 73 -18.43 -12.82 -40.41
N GLN A 74 -18.05 -12.41 -41.62
CA GLN A 74 -16.84 -12.86 -42.28
C GLN A 74 -15.60 -12.08 -41.77
N ARG A 75 -14.51 -12.81 -41.59
CA ARG A 75 -13.23 -12.18 -41.22
C ARG A 75 -12.58 -11.53 -42.42
N ILE A 76 -12.56 -10.20 -42.45
CA ILE A 76 -11.89 -9.42 -43.51
C ILE A 76 -10.66 -8.77 -42.88
N THR A 77 -9.51 -8.82 -43.60
CA THR A 77 -8.30 -8.13 -43.17
C THR A 77 -7.70 -7.31 -44.32
N LEU A 78 -7.15 -6.12 -43.96
CA LEU A 78 -6.42 -5.24 -44.82
C LEU A 78 -4.93 -5.54 -44.67
N GLY A 79 -4.32 -6.14 -45.69
CA GLY A 79 -3.01 -6.78 -45.53
C GLY A 79 -3.08 -8.00 -44.56
N PRO A 80 -1.91 -8.54 -44.14
CA PRO A 80 -1.87 -9.79 -43.39
C PRO A 80 -2.50 -9.75 -41.98
N ASN A 81 -2.54 -8.59 -41.34
CA ASN A 81 -2.84 -8.51 -39.88
C ASN A 81 -3.83 -7.41 -39.46
N VAL A 82 -4.25 -6.51 -40.33
CA VAL A 82 -5.14 -5.40 -39.94
C VAL A 82 -6.61 -5.83 -40.13
N THR A 83 -7.37 -5.91 -39.06
CA THR A 83 -8.79 -6.25 -39.09
C THR A 83 -9.58 -5.13 -39.78
N PHE A 84 -10.46 -5.49 -40.70
CA PHE A 84 -11.30 -4.57 -41.44
C PHE A 84 -12.30 -3.87 -40.50
N PRO A 85 -12.30 -2.54 -40.39
CA PRO A 85 -13.24 -1.79 -39.59
C PRO A 85 -14.57 -1.69 -40.30
N TRP A 86 -15.50 -2.58 -39.96
CA TRP A 86 -16.86 -2.48 -40.46
C TRP A 86 -17.45 -1.12 -40.10
N PRO A 87 -18.11 -0.40 -41.01
CA PRO A 87 -18.94 0.74 -40.69
C PRO A 87 -19.95 0.27 -39.64
N ALA A 88 -20.08 1.00 -38.53
CA ALA A 88 -21.06 0.67 -37.50
C ALA A 88 -22.40 0.43 -38.22
N GLN A 89 -22.97 -0.78 -38.09
CA GLN A 89 -24.29 -1.04 -38.65
C GLN A 89 -25.24 -0.05 -38.03
N SER A 90 -25.58 0.98 -38.75
CA SER A 90 -26.71 1.79 -38.52
C SER A 90 -27.94 0.83 -38.69
N SER A 91 -28.33 0.21 -37.56
CA SER A 91 -29.71 -0.18 -37.40
C SER A 91 -30.49 1.05 -37.79
N ALA A 92 -31.24 1.01 -38.91
CA ALA A 92 -31.88 2.10 -39.57
C ALA A 92 -32.18 3.27 -38.61
N GLN A 93 -31.29 4.24 -38.57
CA GLN A 93 -31.63 5.52 -37.94
C GLN A 93 -32.69 6.10 -38.84
N PRO A 94 -33.89 6.37 -38.31
CA PRO A 94 -34.80 7.23 -39.04
C PRO A 94 -34.00 8.51 -39.32
N THR A 95 -34.06 8.99 -40.55
CA THR A 95 -33.58 10.30 -40.99
C THR A 95 -33.68 11.27 -39.83
N PRO A 96 -32.64 12.07 -39.49
CA PRO A 96 -32.71 12.99 -38.37
C PRO A 96 -33.94 13.88 -38.61
N GLN A 97 -35.05 13.53 -37.95
CA GLN A 97 -36.16 14.44 -37.86
C GLN A 97 -35.59 15.63 -37.11
N ILE A 98 -35.61 16.78 -37.77
CA ILE A 98 -35.21 18.05 -37.16
C ILE A 98 -36.24 18.28 -36.06
N PHE A 99 -35.91 17.90 -34.82
CA PHE A 99 -36.66 18.27 -33.65
C PHE A 99 -36.53 19.79 -33.51
N ALA A 100 -37.50 20.52 -34.05
CA ALA A 100 -37.58 21.96 -33.82
C ALA A 100 -38.09 22.16 -32.38
N ASP A 101 -37.35 22.89 -31.55
CA ASP A 101 -37.69 23.18 -30.16
C ASP A 101 -39.05 23.86 -29.99
N THR A 102 -39.69 24.29 -31.07
CA THR A 102 -40.92 25.08 -31.14
C THR A 102 -42.09 24.38 -31.83
N ALA A 103 -41.98 23.08 -32.17
CA ALA A 103 -43.08 22.34 -32.80
C ALA A 103 -44.24 22.12 -31.78
N PRO A 104 -45.51 22.25 -32.20
CA PRO A 104 -46.65 21.97 -31.33
C PRO A 104 -46.58 20.53 -30.81
N GLY A 105 -46.57 20.33 -29.48
CA GLY A 105 -46.44 19.01 -28.81
C GLY A 105 -45.05 18.59 -28.43
N THR A 106 -44.02 19.42 -28.64
CA THR A 106 -42.65 19.13 -28.16
C THR A 106 -42.54 19.50 -26.69
N ARG A 107 -42.04 18.54 -25.88
CA ARG A 107 -41.73 18.77 -24.47
C ARG A 107 -40.21 18.75 -24.32
N VAL A 108 -39.65 19.76 -23.65
CA VAL A 108 -38.22 19.83 -23.31
C VAL A 108 -38.06 19.59 -21.82
N ILE A 109 -37.22 18.64 -21.46
CA ILE A 109 -36.89 18.28 -20.07
C ILE A 109 -35.42 18.70 -19.83
N ARG A 110 -35.21 19.72 -19.00
CA ARG A 110 -33.85 20.16 -18.60
C ARG A 110 -33.36 19.29 -17.47
N VAL A 111 -32.13 18.79 -17.62
CA VAL A 111 -31.45 17.92 -16.66
C VAL A 111 -30.18 18.62 -16.17
N GLY A 112 -30.03 18.77 -14.87
CA GLY A 112 -28.87 19.44 -14.29
C GLY A 112 -28.94 19.50 -12.77
N ARG A 113 -27.94 20.17 -12.18
CA ARG A 113 -27.89 20.35 -10.72
C ARG A 113 -28.68 21.57 -10.23
N ALA A 114 -29.03 22.49 -11.12
CA ALA A 114 -29.74 23.71 -10.74
C ALA A 114 -31.20 23.43 -10.32
N PRO A 115 -31.73 24.15 -9.32
CA PRO A 115 -33.10 23.99 -8.87
C PRO A 115 -34.14 24.28 -9.97
N GLU A 116 -33.76 25.03 -10.99
CA GLU A 116 -34.56 25.42 -12.15
C GLU A 116 -34.69 24.32 -13.20
N CYS A 117 -33.93 23.21 -13.08
CA CYS A 117 -34.01 22.06 -13.96
C CYS A 117 -35.28 21.22 -13.66
N ASP A 118 -35.91 20.68 -14.72
CA ASP A 118 -37.06 19.78 -14.59
C ASP A 118 -36.69 18.46 -13.89
N VAL A 119 -35.47 17.99 -14.11
CA VAL A 119 -34.82 16.85 -13.41
C VAL A 119 -33.56 17.35 -12.71
N ILE A 120 -33.61 17.39 -11.41
CA ILE A 120 -32.49 17.86 -10.59
C ILE A 120 -31.63 16.65 -10.19
N LEU A 121 -30.39 16.63 -10.68
CA LEU A 121 -29.36 15.66 -10.33
C LEU A 121 -28.33 16.36 -9.43
N ASP A 122 -28.52 16.30 -8.11
CA ASP A 122 -27.66 17.00 -7.13
C ASP A 122 -26.32 16.26 -6.91
N TYR A 123 -25.51 16.20 -7.96
CA TYR A 123 -24.16 15.62 -7.96
C TYR A 123 -23.15 16.62 -8.49
N GLY A 124 -22.00 16.75 -7.84
CA GLY A 124 -20.94 17.70 -8.22
C GLY A 124 -20.44 17.53 -9.65
N VAL A 125 -20.50 16.31 -10.20
CA VAL A 125 -20.13 16.02 -11.59
C VAL A 125 -21.15 16.51 -12.61
N VAL A 126 -22.37 16.83 -12.18
CA VAL A 126 -23.43 17.33 -13.02
C VAL A 126 -23.40 18.86 -13.03
N SER A 127 -23.29 19.47 -14.21
CA SER A 127 -23.34 20.94 -14.36
C SER A 127 -24.70 21.51 -13.93
N ARG A 128 -24.76 22.81 -13.63
CA ARG A 128 -26.02 23.49 -13.22
C ARG A 128 -27.12 23.23 -14.25
N GLU A 129 -26.85 23.46 -15.53
CA GLU A 129 -27.61 22.96 -16.66
C GLU A 129 -26.68 22.02 -17.43
N HIS A 130 -26.96 20.71 -17.44
CA HIS A 130 -26.07 19.73 -17.99
C HIS A 130 -26.46 19.27 -19.39
N ALA A 131 -27.70 18.85 -19.52
CA ALA A 131 -28.27 18.40 -20.80
C ALA A 131 -29.75 18.70 -20.87
N ARG A 132 -30.33 18.58 -22.08
CA ARG A 132 -31.77 18.62 -22.28
C ARG A 132 -32.24 17.40 -23.05
N ILE A 133 -33.36 16.87 -22.66
CA ILE A 133 -34.04 15.81 -23.36
C ILE A 133 -35.26 16.43 -24.06
N ILE A 134 -35.42 16.14 -25.34
CA ILE A 134 -36.49 16.64 -26.17
C ILE A 134 -37.39 15.46 -26.51
N GLU A 135 -38.65 15.55 -26.12
CA GLU A 135 -39.70 14.58 -26.42
C GLU A 135 -40.61 15.15 -27.50
N SER A 136 -40.80 14.43 -28.60
CA SER A 136 -41.71 14.78 -29.69
C SER A 136 -42.31 13.51 -30.28
N ALA A 137 -43.64 13.44 -30.33
CA ALA A 137 -44.40 12.32 -30.88
C ALA A 137 -43.95 10.92 -30.36
N GLY A 138 -43.56 10.80 -29.08
CA GLY A 138 -43.14 9.55 -28.48
C GLY A 138 -41.68 9.16 -28.77
N HIS A 139 -40.93 10.00 -29.45
CA HIS A 139 -39.49 9.87 -29.69
C HIS A 139 -38.70 10.81 -28.75
N TYR A 140 -37.54 10.37 -28.30
CA TYR A 140 -36.69 11.12 -27.37
C TYR A 140 -35.34 11.39 -27.99
N ALA A 141 -34.83 12.61 -27.78
CA ALA A 141 -33.43 12.96 -28.13
C ALA A 141 -32.77 13.67 -26.95
N ILE A 142 -31.50 13.49 -26.74
CA ILE A 142 -30.70 14.17 -25.74
C ILE A 142 -29.62 15.04 -26.39
N GLU A 143 -29.36 16.19 -25.78
CA GLU A 143 -28.36 17.14 -26.21
C GLU A 143 -27.59 17.65 -24.99
N ASP A 144 -26.25 17.65 -25.07
CA ASP A 144 -25.39 18.21 -24.04
C ASP A 144 -25.38 19.75 -24.13
N LEU A 145 -25.58 20.43 -23.02
CA LEU A 145 -25.61 21.90 -22.96
C LEU A 145 -24.22 22.48 -22.64
N HIS A 146 -23.20 22.00 -23.30
CA HIS A 146 -21.79 22.36 -23.03
C HIS A 146 -21.39 22.11 -21.57
N SER A 147 -21.83 20.98 -21.03
CA SER A 147 -21.55 20.62 -19.65
C SER A 147 -20.06 20.41 -19.42
N MET A 148 -19.58 20.72 -18.19
CA MET A 148 -18.17 20.64 -17.84
C MET A 148 -17.60 19.22 -18.00
N ASN A 149 -18.37 18.20 -17.64
CA ASN A 149 -17.93 16.81 -17.65
C ASN A 149 -18.50 15.99 -18.83
N GLY A 150 -19.32 16.60 -19.68
CA GLY A 150 -19.93 16.00 -20.89
C GLY A 150 -21.00 14.96 -20.58
N THR A 151 -21.88 14.75 -21.57
CA THR A 151 -22.90 13.70 -21.57
C THR A 151 -22.43 12.54 -22.45
N ALA A 152 -22.64 11.29 -22.01
CA ALA A 152 -22.31 10.09 -22.79
C ALA A 152 -23.47 9.11 -22.80
N LEU A 153 -23.57 8.25 -23.84
CA LEU A 153 -24.69 7.33 -24.07
C LEU A 153 -24.19 5.88 -24.06
N ASN A 154 -24.82 5.05 -23.25
CA ASN A 154 -24.60 3.60 -23.07
C ASN A 154 -23.18 3.21 -22.57
N GLN A 155 -22.15 4.01 -22.87
CA GLN A 155 -20.77 3.79 -22.40
C GLN A 155 -20.11 5.14 -22.10
N LEU A 156 -19.35 5.24 -21.02
CA LEU A 156 -18.75 6.49 -20.54
C LEU A 156 -17.85 7.19 -21.57
N HIS A 157 -17.22 6.42 -22.45
CA HIS A 157 -16.37 6.97 -23.52
C HIS A 157 -17.15 7.42 -24.76
N ASN A 158 -18.41 7.02 -24.89
CA ASN A 158 -19.25 7.39 -26.03
C ASN A 158 -19.94 8.76 -25.78
N ARG A 159 -19.13 9.83 -25.79
CA ARG A 159 -19.60 11.19 -25.54
C ARG A 159 -20.39 11.73 -26.73
N ILE A 160 -21.52 12.36 -26.41
CA ILE A 160 -22.33 13.06 -27.42
C ILE A 160 -21.81 14.50 -27.56
N SER A 161 -21.59 14.93 -28.80
CA SER A 161 -21.25 16.32 -29.17
C SER A 161 -22.38 17.03 -29.90
N THR A 162 -23.37 16.27 -30.32
CA THR A 162 -24.55 16.76 -31.03
C THR A 162 -25.82 16.10 -30.46
N ARG A 163 -26.99 16.56 -30.87
CA ARG A 163 -28.25 15.95 -30.48
C ARG A 163 -28.33 14.50 -31.00
N VAL A 164 -28.59 13.55 -30.10
CA VAL A 164 -28.67 12.11 -30.36
C VAL A 164 -29.98 11.54 -29.88
N THR A 165 -30.62 10.71 -30.70
CA THR A 165 -31.84 9.98 -30.34
C THR A 165 -31.57 8.96 -29.27
N ILE A 166 -32.43 8.88 -28.26
CA ILE A 166 -32.31 7.95 -27.12
C ILE A 166 -33.60 7.14 -26.95
N ARG A 167 -33.47 5.97 -26.34
CA ARG A 167 -34.59 5.07 -26.03
C ARG A 167 -34.74 4.96 -24.49
N PRO A 168 -35.91 4.61 -23.97
CA PRO A 168 -36.13 4.46 -22.53
C PRO A 168 -35.21 3.44 -21.85
N GLU A 169 -34.72 2.41 -22.57
CA GLU A 169 -33.80 1.39 -22.12
C GLU A 169 -32.33 1.85 -22.07
N ASP A 170 -31.99 2.92 -22.78
CA ASP A 170 -30.61 3.43 -22.83
C ASP A 170 -30.14 3.97 -21.47
N GLU A 171 -28.83 3.97 -21.27
CA GLU A 171 -28.13 4.51 -20.12
C GLU A 171 -27.42 5.80 -20.49
N VAL A 172 -27.69 6.87 -19.77
CA VAL A 172 -27.04 8.17 -19.96
C VAL A 172 -26.07 8.43 -18.81
N TYR A 173 -24.90 8.94 -19.14
CA TYR A 173 -23.87 9.38 -18.22
C TYR A 173 -23.79 10.91 -18.24
N PHE A 174 -24.02 11.56 -17.11
CA PHE A 174 -23.77 12.98 -16.89
C PHE A 174 -22.43 13.12 -16.14
N GLY A 175 -21.34 13.34 -16.86
CA GLY A 175 -20.01 13.11 -16.32
C GLY A 175 -19.82 11.61 -16.00
N SER A 176 -19.59 11.27 -14.74
CA SER A 176 -19.54 9.88 -14.27
C SER A 176 -20.85 9.37 -13.65
N PHE A 177 -21.88 10.24 -13.54
CA PHE A 177 -23.17 9.86 -12.98
C PHE A 177 -24.02 9.15 -14.05
N LYS A 178 -24.36 7.88 -13.79
CA LYS A 178 -25.08 7.00 -14.69
C LYS A 178 -26.54 6.89 -14.28
N ILE A 179 -27.47 6.99 -15.26
CA ILE A 179 -28.90 6.82 -15.05
C ILE A 179 -29.60 6.29 -16.30
N LYS A 180 -30.65 5.47 -16.16
CA LYS A 180 -31.49 5.03 -17.28
C LYS A 180 -32.38 6.16 -17.76
N VAL A 181 -32.56 6.26 -19.09
CA VAL A 181 -33.44 7.26 -19.72
C VAL A 181 -34.85 7.14 -19.20
N SER A 182 -35.40 5.93 -19.05
CA SER A 182 -36.76 5.70 -18.51
C SER A 182 -36.99 6.39 -17.16
N ARG A 183 -35.94 6.46 -16.33
CA ARG A 183 -36.03 7.12 -15.02
C ARG A 183 -35.96 8.64 -15.13
N LEU A 184 -35.21 9.18 -16.09
CA LEU A 184 -35.18 10.61 -16.37
C LEU A 184 -36.55 11.09 -16.88
N LEU A 185 -37.19 10.29 -17.73
CA LEU A 185 -38.51 10.61 -18.32
C LEU A 185 -39.67 10.58 -17.30
N SER A 186 -39.57 9.72 -16.29
CA SER A 186 -40.56 9.57 -15.21
C SER A 186 -40.37 10.52 -14.04
N ALA A 187 -39.18 11.14 -13.92
CA ALA A 187 -38.84 12.01 -12.80
C ALA A 187 -39.49 13.41 -12.95
N ARG A 188 -39.99 13.93 -11.83
CA ARG A 188 -40.32 15.35 -11.66
C ARG A 188 -39.68 15.84 -10.38
N GLY A 189 -38.72 16.78 -10.48
CA GLY A 189 -37.98 17.32 -9.35
C GLY A 189 -36.68 16.58 -9.04
N ALA A 190 -36.21 16.68 -7.83
CA ALA A 190 -34.90 16.11 -7.43
C ALA A 190 -34.89 14.57 -7.46
N ILE A 191 -34.10 14.01 -8.33
CA ILE A 191 -33.69 12.60 -8.20
C ILE A 191 -32.57 12.57 -7.14
N VAL A 192 -32.95 12.39 -5.89
CA VAL A 192 -32.01 11.97 -4.85
C VAL A 192 -31.62 10.55 -5.21
N GLY A 193 -30.30 10.34 -5.39
CA GLY A 193 -29.78 9.05 -5.84
C GLY A 193 -30.14 7.92 -4.89
N GLU A 194 -31.26 7.26 -5.14
CA GLU A 194 -31.40 5.90 -4.67
C GLU A 194 -30.42 5.05 -5.48
N ALA A 195 -29.50 4.42 -4.79
CA ALA A 195 -28.61 3.42 -5.35
C ALA A 195 -29.45 2.44 -6.21
N VAL A 196 -28.98 2.10 -7.41
CA VAL A 196 -29.66 1.08 -8.23
C VAL A 196 -29.69 -0.20 -7.38
N CYS A 197 -30.86 -0.57 -6.89
CA CYS A 197 -31.04 -1.76 -6.09
C CYS A 197 -31.34 -2.91 -7.04
N GLU A 198 -30.38 -3.81 -7.24
CA GLU A 198 -30.60 -5.07 -7.96
C GLU A 198 -31.05 -6.13 -6.97
N PRO A 199 -32.22 -6.75 -7.15
CA PRO A 199 -32.63 -7.85 -6.31
C PRO A 199 -31.75 -9.07 -6.55
N VAL A 200 -31.17 -9.62 -5.48
CA VAL A 200 -30.35 -10.81 -5.52
C VAL A 200 -31.23 -12.02 -5.18
N SER A 201 -31.40 -12.93 -6.14
CA SER A 201 -32.24 -14.12 -5.95
C SER A 201 -31.44 -15.25 -5.28
N PHE A 202 -32.03 -15.87 -4.25
CA PHE A 202 -31.51 -17.09 -3.64
C PHE A 202 -31.90 -18.31 -4.49
N GLN A 203 -30.96 -18.84 -5.28
CA GLN A 203 -31.12 -20.14 -5.93
C GLN A 203 -30.49 -21.19 -5.00
N GLY A 204 -31.29 -22.13 -4.48
CA GLY A 204 -30.78 -23.22 -3.67
C GLY A 204 -30.47 -22.91 -2.20
N GLY A 205 -30.97 -21.80 -1.63
CA GLY A 205 -30.83 -21.51 -0.19
C GLY A 205 -29.54 -20.85 0.25
N SER A 206 -28.50 -20.76 -0.60
CA SER A 206 -27.27 -20.02 -0.35
C SER A 206 -26.80 -19.27 -1.60
N ILE A 207 -26.03 -18.22 -1.39
CA ILE A 207 -25.41 -17.39 -2.45
C ILE A 207 -23.92 -17.27 -2.15
N LEU A 208 -23.10 -17.66 -3.09
CA LEU A 208 -21.65 -17.47 -3.04
C LEU A 208 -21.29 -16.13 -3.67
N LEU A 209 -20.59 -15.28 -2.91
CA LEU A 209 -20.09 -13.97 -3.32
C LEU A 209 -18.57 -14.03 -3.50
N GLY A 210 -18.06 -13.60 -4.62
CA GLY A 210 -16.64 -13.64 -4.89
C GLY A 210 -16.27 -13.02 -6.23
N ARG A 211 -14.98 -13.04 -6.54
CA ARG A 211 -14.47 -12.56 -7.83
C ARG A 211 -14.50 -13.65 -8.92
N ASP A 212 -14.68 -14.92 -8.52
CA ASP A 212 -14.86 -16.02 -9.46
C ASP A 212 -16.09 -15.78 -10.34
N PRO A 213 -15.96 -15.81 -11.68
CA PRO A 213 -17.10 -15.74 -12.58
C PRO A 213 -18.16 -16.84 -12.35
N GLN A 214 -17.79 -17.94 -11.69
CA GLN A 214 -18.68 -19.06 -11.34
C GLN A 214 -19.43 -18.84 -10.01
N CYS A 215 -19.14 -17.78 -9.26
CA CYS A 215 -19.93 -17.41 -8.09
C CYS A 215 -21.36 -17.05 -8.49
N ASP A 216 -22.34 -17.31 -7.62
CA ASP A 216 -23.73 -16.90 -7.83
C ASP A 216 -23.87 -15.39 -8.01
N GLN A 217 -23.00 -14.62 -7.34
CA GLN A 217 -22.83 -13.19 -7.52
C GLN A 217 -21.35 -12.85 -7.75
N PRO A 218 -20.90 -12.78 -9.00
CA PRO A 218 -19.55 -12.36 -9.31
C PRO A 218 -19.39 -10.85 -9.09
N LEU A 219 -18.35 -10.49 -8.31
CA LEU A 219 -18.04 -9.11 -7.92
C LEU A 219 -16.69 -8.70 -8.51
N SER A 220 -16.72 -7.95 -9.59
CA SER A 220 -15.54 -7.53 -10.35
C SER A 220 -14.76 -6.42 -9.63
N SER A 221 -14.00 -6.78 -8.59
CA SER A 221 -13.10 -5.86 -7.90
C SER A 221 -11.83 -6.58 -7.44
N PRO A 222 -10.63 -5.98 -7.60
CA PRO A 222 -9.38 -6.54 -7.10
C PRO A 222 -9.34 -6.67 -5.57
N LEU A 223 -10.22 -5.97 -4.85
CA LEU A 223 -10.35 -6.03 -3.40
C LEU A 223 -11.21 -7.22 -2.92
N ILE A 224 -11.90 -7.91 -3.82
CA ILE A 224 -12.71 -9.09 -3.53
C ILE A 224 -11.87 -10.36 -3.74
N SER A 225 -11.91 -11.27 -2.77
CA SER A 225 -11.25 -12.57 -2.87
C SER A 225 -11.98 -13.48 -3.87
N TRP A 226 -11.31 -14.51 -4.39
CA TRP A 226 -11.87 -15.44 -5.39
C TRP A 226 -13.21 -16.02 -4.93
N HIS A 227 -13.27 -16.60 -3.74
CA HIS A 227 -14.47 -16.85 -2.96
C HIS A 227 -14.38 -15.98 -1.71
N HIS A 228 -15.27 -15.03 -1.53
CA HIS A 228 -15.15 -14.00 -0.48
C HIS A 228 -16.05 -14.28 0.71
N ALA A 229 -17.33 -14.44 0.46
CA ALA A 229 -18.33 -14.69 1.48
C ALA A 229 -19.48 -15.57 0.97
N GLN A 230 -20.16 -16.24 1.87
CA GLN A 230 -21.37 -16.98 1.57
C GLN A 230 -22.55 -16.42 2.39
N ILE A 231 -23.66 -16.13 1.70
CA ILE A 231 -24.92 -15.75 2.35
C ILE A 231 -25.85 -16.96 2.26
N SER A 232 -26.39 -17.41 3.40
CA SER A 232 -27.29 -18.55 3.48
C SER A 232 -28.62 -18.15 4.10
N ARG A 233 -29.72 -18.65 3.56
CA ARG A 233 -31.07 -18.48 4.08
C ARG A 233 -31.51 -19.79 4.75
N SER A 234 -31.97 -19.70 6.01
CA SER A 234 -32.52 -20.81 6.77
C SER A 234 -33.87 -20.42 7.40
N PRO A 235 -34.64 -21.33 7.96
CA PRO A 235 -35.85 -21.00 8.71
C PRO A 235 -35.64 -20.05 9.88
N GLN A 236 -34.38 -19.97 10.37
CA GLN A 236 -33.98 -19.09 11.49
C GLN A 236 -33.56 -17.69 11.02
N GLY A 237 -33.48 -17.44 9.71
CA GLY A 237 -33.13 -16.14 9.13
C GLY A 237 -32.01 -16.22 8.08
N ILE A 238 -31.45 -15.05 7.78
CA ILE A 238 -30.33 -14.89 6.83
C ILE A 238 -29.02 -14.88 7.63
N PHE A 239 -28.05 -15.64 7.15
CA PHE A 239 -26.71 -15.70 7.73
C PHE A 239 -25.68 -15.35 6.68
N VAL A 240 -24.62 -14.64 7.07
CA VAL A 240 -23.44 -14.36 6.26
C VAL A 240 -22.20 -14.95 6.93
N GLU A 241 -21.31 -15.54 6.13
CA GLU A 241 -20.07 -16.12 6.58
C GLU A 241 -18.92 -15.65 5.70
N ASP A 242 -17.83 -15.17 6.33
CA ASP A 242 -16.60 -14.81 5.64
C ASP A 242 -15.76 -16.07 5.38
N LEU A 243 -15.45 -16.35 4.11
CA LEU A 243 -14.72 -17.54 3.69
C LEU A 243 -13.20 -17.38 3.81
N GLY A 244 -12.73 -16.61 4.77
CA GLY A 244 -11.32 -16.29 4.97
C GLY A 244 -10.80 -15.23 4.00
N SER A 245 -11.65 -14.31 3.61
CA SER A 245 -11.30 -13.25 2.66
C SER A 245 -10.14 -12.37 3.17
N LEU A 246 -9.33 -11.86 2.24
CA LEU A 246 -8.19 -11.00 2.57
C LEU A 246 -8.65 -9.70 3.25
N ASN A 247 -9.71 -9.11 2.71
CA ASN A 247 -10.15 -7.77 3.09
C ASN A 247 -11.32 -7.79 4.08
N GLY A 248 -11.96 -8.93 4.28
CA GLY A 248 -13.02 -9.14 5.27
C GLY A 248 -14.40 -8.81 4.76
N THR A 249 -15.40 -9.44 5.40
CA THR A 249 -16.82 -9.19 5.25
C THR A 249 -17.31 -8.42 6.47
N PHE A 250 -18.23 -7.47 6.27
CA PHE A 250 -18.71 -6.59 7.34
C PHE A 250 -20.25 -6.63 7.38
N VAL A 251 -20.81 -6.58 8.59
CA VAL A 251 -22.24 -6.40 8.82
C VAL A 251 -22.44 -5.12 9.64
N ASN A 252 -23.24 -4.17 9.11
CA ASN A 252 -23.36 -2.83 9.69
C ASN A 252 -22.01 -2.16 9.99
N SER A 253 -21.08 -2.28 9.02
CA SER A 253 -19.71 -1.75 9.11
C SER A 253 -18.79 -2.46 10.11
N GLU A 254 -19.24 -3.52 10.81
CA GLU A 254 -18.41 -4.37 11.68
C GLU A 254 -17.88 -5.59 10.94
N ARG A 255 -16.59 -5.85 11.09
CA ARG A 255 -15.97 -7.04 10.50
C ARG A 255 -16.45 -8.30 11.21
N ILE A 256 -17.03 -9.23 10.47
CA ILE A 256 -17.50 -10.50 11.03
C ILE A 256 -16.34 -11.51 11.18
N GLN A 257 -16.52 -12.43 12.14
CA GLN A 257 -15.69 -13.62 12.34
C GLN A 257 -16.59 -14.85 12.29
N GLY A 258 -16.44 -15.69 11.25
CA GLY A 258 -17.31 -16.85 11.06
C GLY A 258 -18.71 -16.46 10.58
N LYS A 259 -19.68 -17.31 10.92
CA LYS A 259 -21.08 -17.19 10.49
C LYS A 259 -21.88 -16.30 11.44
N VAL A 260 -22.50 -15.25 10.90
CA VAL A 260 -23.28 -14.26 11.67
C VAL A 260 -24.67 -14.12 11.09
N GLN A 261 -25.68 -14.02 11.95
CA GLN A 261 -27.06 -13.76 11.54
C GLN A 261 -27.25 -12.28 11.19
N VAL A 262 -27.94 -12.02 10.08
CA VAL A 262 -28.22 -10.66 9.59
C VAL A 262 -29.72 -10.41 9.63
N ALA A 263 -30.12 -9.41 10.41
CA ALA A 263 -31.51 -9.03 10.56
C ALA A 263 -31.98 -8.12 9.39
N PRO A 264 -33.30 -8.06 9.12
CA PRO A 264 -33.86 -7.09 8.18
C PRO A 264 -33.44 -5.66 8.53
N GLY A 265 -33.07 -4.87 7.52
CA GLY A 265 -32.55 -3.52 7.66
C GLY A 265 -31.05 -3.42 7.84
N GLN A 266 -30.35 -4.52 8.16
CA GLN A 266 -28.89 -4.54 8.25
C GLN A 266 -28.22 -4.60 6.88
N GLU A 267 -27.01 -4.04 6.82
CA GLU A 267 -26.20 -3.96 5.61
C GLU A 267 -24.99 -4.91 5.71
N ILE A 268 -24.78 -5.70 4.65
CA ILE A 268 -23.57 -6.52 4.45
C ILE A 268 -22.67 -5.77 3.49
N SER A 269 -21.38 -5.61 3.85
CA SER A 269 -20.41 -4.87 3.05
C SER A 269 -19.19 -5.73 2.73
N LEU A 270 -18.79 -5.75 1.44
CA LEU A 270 -17.60 -6.40 0.91
C LEU A 270 -16.84 -5.38 0.03
N ALA A 271 -15.76 -4.83 0.53
CA ALA A 271 -15.05 -3.71 -0.11
C ALA A 271 -16.00 -2.55 -0.43
N SER A 272 -16.20 -2.21 -1.73
CA SER A 272 -17.15 -1.18 -2.18
C SER A 272 -18.59 -1.68 -2.39
N PHE A 273 -18.81 -3.00 -2.34
CA PHE A 273 -20.14 -3.58 -2.55
C PHE A 273 -20.96 -3.58 -1.27
N ARG A 274 -22.24 -3.22 -1.40
CA ARG A 274 -23.22 -3.16 -0.32
C ARG A 274 -24.41 -4.04 -0.64
N PHE A 275 -24.85 -4.83 0.32
CA PHE A 275 -26.05 -5.64 0.23
C PHE A 275 -26.94 -5.33 1.43
N GLN A 276 -28.19 -4.99 1.18
CA GLN A 276 -29.18 -4.74 2.24
C GLN A 276 -30.18 -5.87 2.33
N VAL A 277 -30.44 -6.34 3.54
CA VAL A 277 -31.51 -7.30 3.83
C VAL A 277 -32.82 -6.51 4.03
N ARG A 278 -33.82 -6.76 3.18
CA ARG A 278 -35.15 -6.14 3.26
C ARG A 278 -36.04 -6.84 4.28
N ALA A 279 -37.13 -6.15 4.69
CA ALA A 279 -38.11 -6.68 5.64
C ALA A 279 -38.77 -7.99 5.18
N ASP A 280 -38.91 -8.19 3.87
CA ASP A 280 -39.42 -9.41 3.23
C ASP A 280 -38.37 -10.54 3.11
N GLY A 281 -37.16 -10.34 3.64
CA GLY A 281 -36.04 -11.28 3.57
C GLY A 281 -35.38 -11.34 2.19
N ARG A 282 -35.65 -10.40 1.29
CA ARG A 282 -34.91 -10.26 0.04
C ARG A 282 -33.57 -9.55 0.30
N LEU A 283 -32.55 -9.94 -0.48
CA LEU A 283 -31.25 -9.29 -0.50
C LEU A 283 -31.22 -8.34 -1.70
N GLU A 284 -30.91 -7.09 -1.44
CA GLU A 284 -30.74 -6.09 -2.50
C GLU A 284 -29.28 -5.67 -2.55
N ARG A 285 -28.70 -5.73 -3.74
CA ARG A 285 -27.37 -5.19 -4.02
C ARG A 285 -27.51 -3.69 -4.29
N ARG A 286 -26.77 -2.89 -3.52
CA ARG A 286 -26.60 -1.45 -3.76
C ARG A 286 -25.25 -1.25 -4.46
N GLU A 287 -25.27 -0.89 -5.71
CA GLU A 287 -24.07 -0.56 -6.44
C GLU A 287 -23.59 0.86 -6.11
N ASN A 288 -22.51 0.94 -5.34
CA ASN A 288 -21.74 2.18 -5.24
C ASN A 288 -20.52 2.03 -6.16
N HIS A 289 -20.69 2.20 -7.45
CA HIS A 289 -19.59 2.26 -8.40
C HIS A 289 -18.74 3.51 -8.13
N GLY A 290 -17.74 3.38 -7.28
CA GLY A 290 -16.73 4.43 -7.06
C GLY A 290 -17.23 5.73 -6.43
N ASN A 291 -18.54 5.89 -6.21
CA ASN A 291 -19.14 7.13 -5.71
C ASN A 291 -18.98 7.25 -4.19
N VAL A 292 -17.87 7.81 -3.73
CA VAL A 292 -17.64 8.07 -2.30
C VAL A 292 -17.70 9.57 -2.05
N SER A 293 -18.70 10.01 -1.26
CA SER A 293 -18.75 11.36 -0.70
C SER A 293 -17.94 11.43 0.60
N ILE A 294 -17.28 12.57 0.82
CA ILE A 294 -16.51 12.82 2.04
C ILE A 294 -17.10 14.05 2.72
N GLU A 295 -17.59 13.87 3.94
CA GLU A 295 -18.14 14.95 4.76
C GLU A 295 -17.30 15.13 6.02
N ALA A 296 -16.88 16.33 6.30
CA ALA A 296 -16.30 16.75 7.57
C ALA A 296 -17.31 17.66 8.28
N ALA A 297 -17.71 17.30 9.50
CA ALA A 297 -18.63 18.06 10.30
C ALA A 297 -17.92 18.63 11.54
N GLN A 298 -17.67 19.94 11.56
CA GLN A 298 -17.06 20.69 12.67
C GLN A 298 -15.78 20.07 13.20
N ILE A 299 -14.89 19.60 12.31
CA ILE A 299 -13.64 18.95 12.72
C ILE A 299 -12.62 20.00 13.20
N THR A 300 -11.99 19.73 14.35
CA THR A 300 -10.83 20.47 14.85
C THR A 300 -9.64 19.54 14.98
N VAL A 301 -8.43 20.04 14.85
CA VAL A 301 -7.20 19.26 15.02
C VAL A 301 -6.28 19.99 15.98
N ASN A 302 -5.74 19.25 16.96
CA ASN A 302 -4.75 19.75 17.91
C ASN A 302 -3.41 19.06 17.71
N ALA A 303 -2.33 19.75 18.01
CA ALA A 303 -0.99 19.15 18.12
C ALA A 303 -0.89 18.31 19.43
N PRO A 304 0.13 17.44 19.56
CA PRO A 304 0.31 16.62 20.76
C PRO A 304 0.50 17.41 22.05
N ASP A 305 0.94 18.66 21.97
CA ASP A 305 1.07 19.59 23.09
C ASP A 305 -0.24 20.33 23.45
N GLY A 306 -1.35 20.01 22.77
CA GLY A 306 -2.66 20.63 22.95
C GLY A 306 -2.91 21.88 22.12
N THR A 307 -1.89 22.42 21.44
CA THR A 307 -2.05 23.60 20.58
C THR A 307 -3.03 23.34 19.44
N ARG A 308 -4.02 24.21 19.24
CA ARG A 308 -4.99 24.10 18.15
C ARG A 308 -4.31 24.40 16.81
N LEU A 309 -4.37 23.42 15.89
CA LEU A 309 -3.83 23.54 14.53
C LEU A 309 -4.89 23.97 13.52
N LEU A 310 -6.14 23.51 13.68
CA LEU A 310 -7.27 23.87 12.81
C LEU A 310 -8.48 24.26 13.64
N ASP A 311 -9.11 25.36 13.27
CA ASP A 311 -10.43 25.78 13.75
C ASP A 311 -11.53 24.85 13.18
N PRO A 312 -12.76 24.89 13.72
CA PRO A 312 -13.84 24.04 13.26
C PRO A 312 -14.09 24.19 11.75
N ILE A 313 -13.86 23.11 11.01
CA ILE A 313 -14.07 23.05 9.55
C ILE A 313 -15.22 22.10 9.25
N SER A 314 -16.18 22.57 8.42
CA SER A 314 -17.22 21.76 7.83
C SER A 314 -17.11 21.84 6.31
N LEU A 315 -17.13 20.70 5.63
CA LEU A 315 -17.10 20.61 4.17
C LEU A 315 -17.70 19.29 3.70
N THR A 316 -18.23 19.28 2.46
CA THR A 316 -18.69 18.06 1.80
C THR A 316 -18.14 18.04 0.38
N VAL A 317 -17.31 17.02 0.09
CA VAL A 317 -16.80 16.74 -1.25
C VAL A 317 -17.63 15.62 -1.85
N TYR A 318 -18.17 15.87 -3.05
CA TYR A 318 -18.97 14.89 -3.76
C TYR A 318 -18.13 13.92 -4.58
N PRO A 319 -18.70 12.77 -4.97
CA PRO A 319 -18.02 11.82 -5.84
C PRO A 319 -17.54 12.47 -7.15
N SER A 320 -16.39 12.00 -7.64
CA SER A 320 -15.82 12.41 -8.93
C SER A 320 -15.39 13.89 -9.03
N GLU A 321 -15.28 14.59 -7.91
CA GLU A 321 -14.68 15.92 -7.85
C GLU A 321 -13.16 15.85 -7.73
N LEU A 322 -12.46 16.71 -8.48
CA LEU A 322 -11.04 17.01 -8.32
C LEU A 322 -10.91 18.32 -7.55
N VAL A 323 -10.64 18.21 -6.25
CA VAL A 323 -10.61 19.35 -5.32
C VAL A 323 -9.17 19.79 -5.03
N ALA A 324 -8.89 21.08 -5.23
CA ALA A 324 -7.64 21.70 -4.81
C ALA A 324 -7.74 22.18 -3.34
N LEU A 325 -6.72 21.88 -2.54
CA LEU A 325 -6.55 22.40 -1.19
C LEU A 325 -5.36 23.37 -1.18
N MET A 326 -5.63 24.66 -1.06
CA MET A 326 -4.64 25.71 -1.12
C MET A 326 -4.57 26.55 0.17
N GLY A 327 -3.53 27.36 0.30
CA GLY A 327 -3.32 28.27 1.42
C GLY A 327 -1.83 28.52 1.65
N PRO A 328 -1.46 29.49 2.48
CA PRO A 328 -0.07 29.79 2.83
C PRO A 328 0.69 28.61 3.43
N ALA A 329 2.01 28.69 3.47
CA ALA A 329 2.83 27.69 4.18
C ALA A 329 2.45 27.67 5.67
N GLY A 330 2.30 26.46 6.23
CA GLY A 330 1.92 26.32 7.64
C GLY A 330 0.43 26.57 7.96
N SER A 331 -0.44 26.85 6.97
CA SER A 331 -1.88 27.08 7.23
C SER A 331 -2.67 25.83 7.65
N GLY A 332 -2.06 24.65 7.64
CA GLY A 332 -2.74 23.42 8.09
C GLY A 332 -3.30 22.54 6.96
N LYS A 333 -2.93 22.77 5.67
CA LYS A 333 -3.36 21.97 4.51
C LYS A 333 -3.13 20.47 4.70
N THR A 334 -1.88 20.07 4.93
CA THR A 334 -1.52 18.67 5.20
C THR A 334 -2.21 18.11 6.45
N THR A 335 -2.46 18.96 7.46
CA THR A 335 -3.18 18.59 8.69
C THR A 335 -4.64 18.26 8.38
N LEU A 336 -5.32 19.10 7.58
CA LEU A 336 -6.68 18.84 7.13
C LEU A 336 -6.72 17.57 6.26
N LEU A 337 -5.81 17.44 5.29
CA LEU A 337 -5.74 16.26 4.42
C LEU A 337 -5.57 14.96 5.24
N LYS A 338 -4.71 14.97 6.28
CA LYS A 338 -4.49 13.84 7.18
C LYS A 338 -5.69 13.58 8.10
N ALA A 339 -6.48 14.58 8.44
CA ALA A 339 -7.72 14.39 9.18
C ALA A 339 -8.83 13.78 8.29
N LEU A 340 -8.90 14.14 7.01
CA LEU A 340 -9.86 13.60 6.07
C LEU A 340 -9.55 12.15 5.65
N ASN A 341 -8.30 11.76 5.60
CA ASN A 341 -7.87 10.42 5.15
C ASN A 341 -7.67 9.38 6.29
N GLY A 342 -8.02 9.72 7.52
CA GLY A 342 -7.89 8.82 8.64
C GLY A 342 -6.50 8.70 9.27
N TYR A 343 -5.52 9.52 8.83
CA TYR A 343 -4.16 9.49 9.37
C TYR A 343 -4.04 10.13 10.76
N THR A 344 -4.77 11.23 10.97
CA THR A 344 -4.76 11.98 12.24
C THR A 344 -6.20 12.19 12.69
N PRO A 345 -6.65 11.53 13.80
CA PRO A 345 -8.00 11.73 14.29
C PRO A 345 -8.22 13.20 14.67
N PRO A 346 -9.41 13.76 14.35
CA PRO A 346 -9.78 15.08 14.80
C PRO A 346 -9.95 15.12 16.32
N ALA A 347 -9.64 16.26 16.94
CA ALA A 347 -9.85 16.49 18.37
C ALA A 347 -11.35 16.63 18.70
N SER A 348 -12.14 17.15 17.76
CA SER A 348 -13.60 17.22 17.86
C SER A 348 -14.21 17.14 16.45
N GLY A 349 -15.50 16.88 16.36
CA GLY A 349 -16.23 16.73 15.10
C GLY A 349 -16.16 15.30 14.56
N LYS A 350 -16.61 15.11 13.32
CA LYS A 350 -16.69 13.79 12.66
C LYS A 350 -16.28 13.90 11.19
N VAL A 351 -15.64 12.85 10.67
CA VAL A 351 -15.44 12.65 9.23
C VAL A 351 -16.27 11.47 8.79
N LEU A 352 -17.11 11.68 7.78
CA LEU A 352 -18.05 10.67 7.29
C LEU A 352 -17.71 10.33 5.83
N PHE A 353 -17.74 9.05 5.51
CA PHE A 353 -17.67 8.50 4.16
C PHE A 353 -19.03 7.88 3.82
N ASN A 354 -19.73 8.45 2.85
CA ASN A 354 -21.12 8.07 2.54
C ASN A 354 -21.98 7.98 3.82
N GLY A 355 -21.88 8.96 4.74
CA GLY A 355 -22.63 9.03 6.00
C GLY A 355 -22.11 8.14 7.13
N THR A 356 -21.12 7.29 6.89
CA THR A 356 -20.53 6.39 7.90
C THR A 356 -19.25 6.98 8.48
N ASN A 357 -19.13 7.02 9.82
CA ASN A 357 -17.97 7.61 10.49
C ASN A 357 -16.66 6.86 10.16
N LEU A 358 -15.72 7.57 9.52
CA LEU A 358 -14.43 7.04 9.08
C LEU A 358 -13.61 6.45 10.22
N TYR A 359 -13.48 7.17 11.31
CA TYR A 359 -12.59 6.79 12.42
C TYR A 359 -13.13 5.62 13.23
N ARG A 360 -14.46 5.54 13.38
CA ARG A 360 -15.13 4.44 14.05
C ARG A 360 -15.03 3.15 13.25
N TYR A 361 -15.10 3.23 11.93
CA TYR A 361 -15.12 2.09 11.01
C TYR A 361 -13.94 2.11 10.04
N TYR A 362 -12.77 2.52 10.51
CA TYR A 362 -11.58 2.70 9.69
C TYR A 362 -11.19 1.45 8.88
N ASP A 363 -11.33 0.26 9.46
CA ASP A 363 -11.00 -1.01 8.79
C ASP A 363 -11.85 -1.26 7.52
N LEU A 364 -13.05 -0.71 7.45
CA LEU A 364 -13.91 -0.76 6.26
C LEU A 364 -13.42 0.16 5.14
N PHE A 365 -12.97 1.37 5.50
CA PHE A 365 -12.66 2.42 4.51
C PHE A 365 -11.20 2.45 4.07
N ARG A 366 -10.24 1.96 4.89
CA ARG A 366 -8.81 2.04 4.62
C ARG A 366 -8.38 1.48 3.25
N GLN A 367 -9.16 0.55 2.69
CA GLN A 367 -8.88 -0.05 1.39
C GLN A 367 -9.51 0.72 0.23
N GLN A 368 -10.44 1.60 0.54
CA GLN A 368 -11.12 2.48 -0.43
C GLN A 368 -10.39 3.81 -0.60
N MET A 369 -9.34 4.05 0.17
CA MET A 369 -8.54 5.28 0.15
C MET A 369 -7.12 5.00 -0.31
N GLY A 370 -6.62 5.82 -1.23
CA GLY A 370 -5.21 5.94 -1.57
C GLY A 370 -4.63 7.24 -1.01
N TYR A 371 -3.42 7.21 -0.49
CA TYR A 371 -2.70 8.39 -0.03
C TYR A 371 -1.32 8.47 -0.63
N VAL A 372 -1.08 9.53 -1.38
CA VAL A 372 0.21 9.86 -1.98
C VAL A 372 0.82 11.02 -1.19
N PRO A 373 1.84 10.77 -0.37
CA PRO A 373 2.50 11.83 0.42
C PRO A 373 3.37 12.73 -0.44
N GLN A 374 3.81 13.85 0.14
CA GLN A 374 4.70 14.82 -0.50
C GLN A 374 6.02 14.16 -0.90
N ASP A 375 6.67 13.46 0.03
CA ASP A 375 7.89 12.70 -0.25
C ASP A 375 7.59 11.37 -0.94
N ASP A 376 8.53 10.92 -1.78
CA ASP A 376 8.41 9.65 -2.49
C ASP A 376 8.71 8.47 -1.54
N ILE A 377 7.67 7.89 -0.96
CA ILE A 377 7.78 6.75 -0.04
C ILE A 377 7.81 5.43 -0.83
N VAL A 378 8.96 5.10 -1.39
CA VAL A 378 9.18 3.87 -2.18
C VAL A 378 10.52 3.25 -1.83
N HIS A 379 10.68 1.95 -2.08
CA HIS A 379 12.01 1.30 -2.01
C HIS A 379 12.80 1.64 -3.27
N PRO A 380 13.90 2.39 -3.18
CA PRO A 380 14.65 2.88 -4.36
C PRO A 380 15.30 1.75 -5.17
N ASP A 381 15.62 0.63 -4.54
CA ASP A 381 16.27 -0.52 -5.17
C ASP A 381 15.32 -1.49 -5.87
N LEU A 382 14.00 -1.33 -5.70
CA LEU A 382 13.02 -2.08 -6.46
C LEU A 382 12.86 -1.50 -7.88
N THR A 383 12.54 -2.36 -8.83
CA THR A 383 12.04 -1.91 -10.13
C THR A 383 10.59 -1.42 -10.00
N VAL A 384 10.13 -0.63 -10.96
CA VAL A 384 8.73 -0.17 -11.01
C VAL A 384 7.77 -1.36 -10.95
N ARG A 385 8.02 -2.39 -11.76
CA ARG A 385 7.23 -3.64 -11.76
C ARG A 385 7.18 -4.29 -10.38
N GLU A 386 8.33 -4.45 -9.72
CA GLU A 386 8.40 -5.11 -8.40
C GLU A 386 7.69 -4.30 -7.32
N ALA A 387 7.83 -2.98 -7.32
CA ALA A 387 7.14 -2.11 -6.36
C ALA A 387 5.62 -2.24 -6.50
N LEU A 388 5.09 -2.22 -7.73
CA LEU A 388 3.68 -2.43 -8.01
C LEU A 388 3.23 -3.85 -7.66
N TYR A 389 4.03 -4.87 -8.00
CA TYR A 389 3.75 -6.26 -7.68
C TYR A 389 3.62 -6.50 -6.17
N PHE A 390 4.59 -6.05 -5.36
CA PHE A 390 4.53 -6.19 -3.91
C PHE A 390 3.40 -5.37 -3.29
N SER A 391 3.13 -4.16 -3.81
CA SER A 391 1.98 -3.36 -3.39
C SER A 391 0.66 -4.10 -3.62
N ALA A 392 0.48 -4.71 -4.81
CA ALA A 392 -0.68 -5.52 -5.13
C ALA A 392 -0.82 -6.75 -4.22
N LYS A 393 0.26 -7.52 -4.01
CA LYS A 393 0.25 -8.74 -3.16
C LYS A 393 -0.07 -8.44 -1.69
N LEU A 394 0.27 -7.27 -1.19
CA LEU A 394 -0.07 -6.86 0.18
C LEU A 394 -1.55 -6.45 0.33
N ARG A 395 -2.19 -6.00 -0.76
CA ARG A 395 -3.52 -5.39 -0.75
C ARG A 395 -4.60 -6.27 -1.36
N THR A 396 -4.25 -7.19 -2.27
CA THR A 396 -5.21 -8.00 -3.05
C THR A 396 -4.87 -9.48 -3.00
N ASP A 397 -5.85 -10.31 -3.30
CA ASP A 397 -5.69 -11.76 -3.45
C ASP A 397 -5.68 -12.17 -4.94
N LEU A 398 -5.13 -11.29 -5.79
CA LEU A 398 -4.98 -11.54 -7.22
C LEU A 398 -3.89 -12.60 -7.48
N SER A 399 -4.08 -13.39 -8.52
CA SER A 399 -3.04 -14.27 -9.07
C SER A 399 -1.90 -13.45 -9.68
N ASP A 400 -0.73 -14.07 -9.87
CA ASP A 400 0.42 -13.39 -10.46
C ASP A 400 0.12 -12.89 -11.89
N ALA A 401 -0.62 -13.66 -12.68
CA ALA A 401 -1.01 -13.30 -14.04
C ALA A 401 -1.95 -12.08 -14.07
N GLU A 402 -2.94 -12.02 -13.17
CA GLU A 402 -3.85 -10.88 -13.05
C GLU A 402 -3.10 -9.62 -12.59
N ILE A 403 -2.16 -9.74 -11.65
CA ILE A 403 -1.32 -8.63 -11.20
C ILE A 403 -0.48 -8.10 -12.36
N GLU A 404 0.19 -8.97 -13.14
CA GLU A 404 1.00 -8.55 -14.28
C GLU A 404 0.15 -7.81 -15.32
N LYS A 405 -1.01 -8.36 -15.69
CA LYS A 405 -1.95 -7.70 -16.61
C LYS A 405 -2.37 -6.32 -16.11
N ARG A 406 -2.64 -6.22 -14.80
CA ARG A 406 -3.03 -4.94 -14.19
C ARG A 406 -1.87 -3.95 -14.14
N ILE A 407 -0.65 -4.40 -13.83
CA ILE A 407 0.56 -3.58 -13.89
C ILE A 407 0.74 -3.03 -15.31
N ASP A 408 0.64 -3.88 -16.35
CA ASP A 408 0.82 -3.46 -17.74
C ASP A 408 -0.22 -2.40 -18.15
N SER A 409 -1.49 -2.62 -17.83
CA SER A 409 -2.54 -1.63 -18.08
C SER A 409 -2.27 -0.30 -17.35
N LEU A 410 -1.85 -0.37 -16.08
CA LEU A 410 -1.65 0.82 -15.25
C LEU A 410 -0.43 1.64 -15.69
N ILE A 411 0.71 1.00 -15.98
CA ILE A 411 1.91 1.71 -16.45
C ILE A 411 1.70 2.33 -17.84
N GLU A 412 0.85 1.73 -18.66
CA GLU A 412 0.46 2.29 -19.98
C GLU A 412 -0.44 3.52 -19.77
N GLN A 413 -1.48 3.43 -18.93
CA GLN A 413 -2.35 4.55 -18.57
C GLN A 413 -1.57 5.75 -18.01
N LEU A 414 -0.50 5.47 -17.25
CA LEU A 414 0.35 6.47 -16.62
C LEU A 414 1.50 6.96 -17.51
N GLY A 415 1.69 6.39 -18.72
CA GLY A 415 2.74 6.76 -19.66
C GLY A 415 4.16 6.50 -19.15
N ILE A 416 4.37 5.38 -18.44
CA ILE A 416 5.68 4.97 -17.89
C ILE A 416 6.07 3.53 -18.32
N ARG A 417 5.53 3.06 -19.44
CA ARG A 417 5.74 1.69 -19.94
C ARG A 417 7.22 1.35 -20.17
N ASP A 418 7.99 2.29 -20.71
CA ASP A 418 9.43 2.18 -20.96
C ASP A 418 10.26 2.00 -19.68
N LYS A 419 9.70 2.36 -18.52
CA LYS A 419 10.37 2.29 -17.21
C LYS A 419 9.99 1.05 -16.39
N LYS A 420 9.16 0.14 -16.91
CA LYS A 420 8.65 -1.05 -16.19
C LYS A 420 9.75 -1.80 -15.42
N ASN A 421 10.89 -2.04 -16.05
CA ASN A 421 12.00 -2.82 -15.49
C ASN A 421 13.14 -1.94 -14.94
N SER A 422 13.00 -0.61 -14.98
CA SER A 422 13.98 0.31 -14.41
C SER A 422 13.85 0.34 -12.89
N ARG A 423 14.98 0.50 -12.16
CA ARG A 423 14.95 0.80 -10.73
C ARG A 423 14.30 2.16 -10.51
N ILE A 424 13.63 2.33 -9.38
CA ILE A 424 12.98 3.61 -9.05
C ILE A 424 14.05 4.66 -8.75
N GLY A 425 15.11 4.29 -8.02
CA GLY A 425 16.18 5.20 -7.62
C GLY A 425 15.78 6.13 -6.48
N SER A 426 16.77 6.85 -5.96
CA SER A 426 16.58 7.91 -4.94
C SER A 426 16.74 9.30 -5.57
N PRO A 427 16.39 10.39 -4.86
CA PRO A 427 16.65 11.76 -5.31
C PRO A 427 18.12 12.02 -5.65
N GLU A 428 19.07 11.37 -4.94
CA GLU A 428 20.52 11.49 -5.13
C GLU A 428 21.00 10.62 -6.30
N ARG A 429 20.37 9.46 -6.53
CA ARG A 429 20.67 8.52 -7.61
C ARG A 429 19.50 8.46 -8.58
N LYS A 430 19.35 9.52 -9.40
CA LYS A 430 18.24 9.70 -10.34
C LYS A 430 18.28 8.66 -11.45
N VAL A 431 17.35 7.70 -11.42
CA VAL A 431 17.06 6.75 -12.50
C VAL A 431 15.79 7.14 -13.23
N LEU A 432 14.77 7.56 -12.46
CA LEU A 432 13.52 8.12 -12.97
C LEU A 432 13.51 9.64 -12.79
N SER A 433 12.85 10.38 -13.71
CA SER A 433 12.55 11.79 -13.48
C SER A 433 11.62 11.97 -12.28
N GLY A 434 11.56 13.19 -11.72
CA GLY A 434 10.63 13.49 -10.62
C GLY A 434 9.19 13.16 -10.98
N GLY A 435 8.73 13.54 -12.16
CA GLY A 435 7.39 13.26 -12.67
C GLY A 435 7.12 11.75 -12.86
N GLN A 436 8.10 11.00 -13.39
CA GLN A 436 7.98 9.55 -13.52
C GLN A 436 7.87 8.87 -12.16
N ARG A 437 8.68 9.28 -11.19
CA ARG A 437 8.67 8.75 -9.83
C ARG A 437 7.34 9.04 -9.13
N LYS A 438 6.79 10.26 -9.29
CA LYS A 438 5.48 10.62 -8.76
C LYS A 438 4.35 9.79 -9.39
N ARG A 439 4.42 9.52 -10.70
CA ARG A 439 3.48 8.60 -11.37
C ARG A 439 3.57 7.17 -10.84
N VAL A 440 4.78 6.69 -10.49
CA VAL A 440 4.94 5.38 -9.81
C VAL A 440 4.26 5.37 -8.43
N ASN A 441 4.40 6.45 -7.63
CA ASN A 441 3.71 6.57 -6.36
C ASN A 441 2.18 6.53 -6.51
N ILE A 442 1.64 7.24 -7.50
CA ILE A 442 0.22 7.22 -7.84
C ILE A 442 -0.19 5.81 -8.29
N ALA A 443 0.62 5.14 -9.13
CA ALA A 443 0.38 3.77 -9.59
C ALA A 443 0.25 2.79 -8.42
N MET A 444 1.09 2.94 -7.39
CA MET A 444 1.05 2.06 -6.21
C MET A 444 -0.27 2.18 -5.42
N GLU A 445 -0.92 3.32 -5.45
CA GLU A 445 -2.23 3.52 -4.84
C GLU A 445 -3.38 3.05 -5.77
N LEU A 446 -3.24 3.23 -7.08
CA LEU A 446 -4.23 2.82 -8.08
C LEU A 446 -4.26 1.32 -8.37
N ILE A 447 -3.25 0.57 -7.94
CA ILE A 447 -3.18 -0.88 -8.20
C ILE A 447 -4.38 -1.64 -7.65
N THR A 448 -5.04 -1.12 -6.62
CA THR A 448 -6.24 -1.67 -5.98
C THR A 448 -7.54 -1.00 -6.45
N ASP A 449 -7.47 -0.08 -7.42
CA ASP A 449 -8.62 0.65 -7.93
C ASP A 449 -9.41 1.44 -6.87
N THR A 450 -8.68 2.15 -6.04
CA THR A 450 -9.27 2.94 -4.94
C THR A 450 -10.18 4.03 -5.48
N PRO A 451 -11.41 4.18 -4.93
CA PRO A 451 -12.34 5.23 -5.36
C PRO A 451 -11.98 6.63 -4.86
N VAL A 452 -11.20 6.73 -3.78
CA VAL A 452 -10.79 8.02 -3.19
C VAL A 452 -9.27 8.13 -3.20
N LEU A 453 -8.75 9.28 -3.64
CA LEU A 453 -7.32 9.60 -3.63
C LEU A 453 -7.05 10.91 -2.90
N PHE A 454 -6.14 10.86 -1.95
CA PHE A 454 -5.58 12.03 -1.28
C PHE A 454 -4.13 12.20 -1.73
N LEU A 455 -3.76 13.39 -2.21
CA LEU A 455 -2.39 13.67 -2.65
C LEU A 455 -1.86 14.93 -1.94
N ASP A 456 -0.67 14.79 -1.37
CA ASP A 456 -0.01 15.90 -0.71
C ASP A 456 1.09 16.45 -1.62
N GLU A 457 0.92 17.65 -2.13
CA GLU A 457 1.82 18.36 -3.07
C GLU A 457 2.35 17.49 -4.22
N PRO A 458 1.49 16.84 -5.05
CA PRO A 458 1.96 15.93 -6.09
C PRO A 458 2.76 16.59 -7.20
N THR A 459 2.78 17.91 -7.28
CA THR A 459 3.50 18.70 -8.29
C THR A 459 4.77 19.34 -7.75
N SER A 460 5.06 19.21 -6.46
CA SER A 460 6.25 19.81 -5.83
C SER A 460 7.54 19.23 -6.42
N GLY A 461 8.50 20.10 -6.79
CA GLY A 461 9.78 19.71 -7.35
C GLY A 461 9.72 19.15 -8.79
N LEU A 462 8.60 19.32 -9.49
CA LEU A 462 8.44 18.91 -10.87
C LEU A 462 8.64 20.08 -11.84
N SER A 463 9.04 19.77 -13.08
CA SER A 463 8.96 20.74 -14.18
C SER A 463 7.50 21.14 -14.45
N SER A 464 7.26 22.31 -15.04
CA SER A 464 5.89 22.75 -15.39
C SER A 464 5.18 21.74 -16.29
N TYR A 465 5.90 21.12 -17.22
CA TYR A 465 5.39 20.09 -18.13
C TYR A 465 4.98 18.81 -17.37
N ASP A 466 5.84 18.32 -16.48
CA ASP A 466 5.55 17.13 -15.66
C ASP A 466 4.38 17.39 -14.70
N ALA A 467 4.34 18.57 -14.08
CA ALA A 467 3.26 18.98 -13.18
C ALA A 467 1.91 19.02 -13.89
N GLU A 468 1.86 19.61 -15.09
CA GLU A 468 0.65 19.62 -15.90
C GLU A 468 0.21 18.21 -16.29
N GLY A 469 1.14 17.33 -16.68
CA GLY A 469 0.87 15.94 -17.00
C GLY A 469 0.33 15.12 -15.81
N VAL A 470 0.78 15.41 -14.58
CA VAL A 470 0.23 14.78 -13.36
C VAL A 470 -1.20 15.25 -13.10
N ILE A 471 -1.47 16.56 -13.19
CA ILE A 471 -2.83 17.08 -12.93
C ILE A 471 -3.82 16.64 -14.03
N GLU A 472 -3.39 16.57 -15.28
CA GLU A 472 -4.21 16.01 -16.37
C GLU A 472 -4.58 14.55 -16.11
N LEU A 473 -3.64 13.76 -15.60
CA LEU A 473 -3.92 12.39 -15.16
C LEU A 473 -4.97 12.37 -14.04
N LEU A 474 -4.82 13.20 -13.00
CA LEU A 474 -5.77 13.28 -11.88
C LEU A 474 -7.15 13.70 -12.38
N LYS A 475 -7.24 14.64 -13.33
CA LYS A 475 -8.52 15.05 -13.93
C LYS A 475 -9.20 13.93 -14.69
N ARG A 476 -8.43 13.12 -15.44
CA ARG A 476 -8.97 11.92 -16.10
C ARG A 476 -9.50 10.91 -15.07
N LEU A 477 -8.73 10.64 -14.01
CA LEU A 477 -9.15 9.73 -12.94
C LEU A 477 -10.42 10.21 -12.22
N ALA A 478 -10.58 11.52 -12.01
CA ALA A 478 -11.80 12.09 -11.44
C ALA A 478 -13.00 11.91 -12.40
N ARG A 479 -12.80 12.13 -13.70
CA ARG A 479 -13.82 11.85 -14.73
C ARG A 479 -14.21 10.37 -14.80
N ASP A 480 -13.26 9.48 -14.48
CA ASP A 480 -13.49 8.03 -14.41
C ASP A 480 -14.16 7.59 -13.07
N GLY A 481 -14.62 8.54 -12.26
CA GLY A 481 -15.43 8.27 -11.06
C GLY A 481 -14.67 8.35 -9.72
N LYS A 482 -13.39 8.74 -9.70
CA LYS A 482 -12.61 8.84 -8.45
C LYS A 482 -12.76 10.22 -7.80
N THR A 483 -12.98 10.24 -6.47
CA THR A 483 -12.95 11.48 -5.67
C THR A 483 -11.52 11.81 -5.31
N ILE A 484 -11.05 13.00 -5.67
CA ILE A 484 -9.63 13.36 -5.52
C ILE A 484 -9.50 14.68 -4.77
N ILE A 485 -8.78 14.67 -3.64
CA ILE A 485 -8.41 15.87 -2.89
C ILE A 485 -6.88 15.98 -2.92
N THR A 486 -6.38 17.11 -3.44
CA THR A 486 -4.95 17.33 -3.54
C THR A 486 -4.54 18.69 -3.00
N THR A 487 -3.49 18.72 -2.16
CA THR A 487 -2.84 19.99 -1.82
C THR A 487 -2.03 20.46 -3.00
N ILE A 488 -2.07 21.74 -3.27
CA ILE A 488 -1.29 22.34 -4.34
C ILE A 488 -0.73 23.69 -3.90
N HIS A 489 0.48 24.00 -4.37
CA HIS A 489 1.16 25.25 -4.06
C HIS A 489 1.45 25.99 -5.36
N GLN A 490 0.95 27.22 -5.50
CA GLN A 490 1.17 28.14 -6.64
C GLN A 490 1.06 27.45 -8.03
N PRO A 491 -0.11 26.91 -8.42
CA PRO A 491 -0.31 26.31 -9.72
C PRO A 491 -0.26 27.36 -10.84
N SER A 492 0.22 26.96 -12.04
CA SER A 492 -0.01 27.77 -13.23
C SER A 492 -1.51 27.83 -13.57
N ILE A 493 -1.92 28.83 -14.34
CA ILE A 493 -3.33 28.99 -14.74
C ILE A 493 -3.87 27.75 -15.47
N ASN A 494 -3.06 27.10 -16.31
CA ASN A 494 -3.44 25.89 -17.04
C ASN A 494 -3.72 24.71 -16.11
N ILE A 495 -2.92 24.60 -15.05
CA ILE A 495 -3.13 23.58 -13.99
C ILE A 495 -4.37 23.94 -13.17
N PHE A 496 -4.54 25.20 -12.77
CA PHE A 496 -5.62 25.64 -11.89
C PHE A 496 -7.00 25.47 -12.54
N ARG A 497 -7.14 25.74 -13.83
CA ARG A 497 -8.39 25.52 -14.60
C ARG A 497 -8.88 24.07 -14.66
N LYS A 498 -8.01 23.10 -14.32
CA LYS A 498 -8.38 21.68 -14.35
C LYS A 498 -9.10 21.21 -13.08
N PHE A 499 -9.07 22.01 -12.02
CA PHE A 499 -9.77 21.72 -10.76
C PHE A 499 -11.26 22.09 -10.86
N ASP A 500 -12.09 21.27 -10.23
CA ASP A 500 -13.54 21.54 -10.11
C ASP A 500 -13.76 22.55 -8.98
N ASP A 501 -13.26 22.23 -7.79
CA ASP A 501 -13.47 23.05 -6.59
C ASP A 501 -12.14 23.39 -5.90
N LEU A 502 -12.17 24.47 -5.12
CA LEU A 502 -11.06 24.95 -4.29
C LEU A 502 -11.48 25.04 -2.83
N ILE A 503 -10.69 24.45 -1.93
CA ILE A 503 -10.71 24.71 -0.49
C ILE A 503 -9.52 25.62 -0.17
N MET A 504 -9.78 26.82 0.37
CA MET A 504 -8.73 27.75 0.79
C MET A 504 -8.66 27.81 2.30
N ILE A 505 -7.50 27.46 2.85
CA ILE A 505 -7.20 27.59 4.29
C ILE A 505 -6.33 28.81 4.51
N SER A 506 -6.77 29.71 5.37
CA SER A 506 -6.03 30.89 5.84
C SER A 506 -5.54 30.70 7.26
N ARG A 507 -4.51 31.46 7.63
CA ARG A 507 -3.95 31.46 8.99
C ARG A 507 -3.26 32.78 9.27
N ASP A 508 -3.60 33.42 10.38
CA ASP A 508 -2.85 34.53 10.92
C ASP A 508 -1.63 34.07 11.72
N SER A 509 -0.64 34.94 11.91
CA SER A 509 0.60 34.60 12.64
C SER A 509 0.29 34.02 14.03
N GLY A 510 0.69 32.77 14.27
CA GLY A 510 0.49 32.08 15.55
C GLY A 510 -0.91 31.51 15.81
N GLY A 511 -1.92 31.80 14.97
CA GLY A 511 -3.29 31.28 15.09
C GLY A 511 -3.48 29.88 14.47
N PRO A 512 -4.63 29.24 14.67
CA PRO A 512 -5.02 28.03 13.95
C PRO A 512 -5.37 28.34 12.49
N GLY A 513 -5.32 27.30 11.63
CA GLY A 513 -5.81 27.41 10.27
C GLY A 513 -7.33 27.40 10.23
N ALA A 514 -7.94 28.29 9.44
CA ALA A 514 -9.38 28.40 9.26
C ALA A 514 -9.76 28.38 7.78
N MET A 515 -10.97 27.90 7.45
CA MET A 515 -11.44 27.84 6.07
C MET A 515 -11.95 29.20 5.60
N ALA A 516 -11.22 29.80 4.65
CA ALA A 516 -11.55 31.11 4.08
C ALA A 516 -12.46 31.02 2.83
N TYR A 517 -12.51 29.87 2.17
CA TYR A 517 -13.33 29.65 0.98
C TYR A 517 -13.50 28.14 0.69
N PHE A 518 -14.68 27.76 0.20
CA PHE A 518 -14.94 26.49 -0.48
C PHE A 518 -15.96 26.72 -1.57
N GLY A 519 -15.62 26.37 -2.79
CA GLY A 519 -16.44 26.60 -3.97
C GLY A 519 -15.68 26.33 -5.27
N PRO A 520 -16.26 26.69 -6.45
CA PRO A 520 -15.65 26.47 -7.75
C PRO A 520 -14.24 27.08 -7.82
N ALA A 521 -13.30 26.30 -8.43
CA ALA A 521 -11.90 26.75 -8.47
C ALA A 521 -11.74 27.98 -9.38
N TYR A 522 -12.10 27.89 -10.66
CA TYR A 522 -11.90 28.93 -11.65
C TYR A 522 -13.22 29.25 -12.38
N PRO A 523 -13.54 30.53 -12.61
CA PRO A 523 -12.86 31.76 -12.20
C PRO A 523 -13.26 32.28 -10.80
N ASP A 524 -14.25 31.68 -10.17
CA ASP A 524 -15.01 32.18 -9.01
C ASP A 524 -14.13 32.47 -7.79
N SER A 525 -13.21 31.56 -7.46
CA SER A 525 -12.32 31.74 -6.30
C SER A 525 -11.43 32.98 -6.45
N ILE A 526 -10.92 33.22 -7.67
CA ILE A 526 -10.06 34.39 -7.93
C ILE A 526 -10.85 35.68 -7.78
N GLN A 527 -12.09 35.72 -8.27
CA GLN A 527 -12.99 36.87 -8.11
C GLN A 527 -13.37 37.11 -6.64
N PHE A 528 -13.55 36.05 -5.84
CA PHE A 528 -13.86 36.13 -4.42
C PHE A 528 -12.73 36.83 -3.62
N PHE A 529 -11.48 36.52 -3.89
CA PHE A 529 -10.33 37.08 -3.18
C PHE A 529 -9.79 38.40 -3.80
N ARG A 530 -10.33 38.85 -4.94
CA ARG A 530 -9.88 40.10 -5.58
C ARG A 530 -10.21 41.30 -4.69
N PRO A 531 -9.21 42.12 -4.36
CA PRO A 531 -9.49 43.38 -3.68
C PRO A 531 -10.38 44.25 -4.59
N ARG A 532 -11.59 44.59 -4.16
CA ARG A 532 -12.45 45.53 -4.88
C ARG A 532 -12.23 46.94 -4.36
N PRO A 533 -11.84 47.90 -5.20
CA PRO A 533 -11.97 49.33 -4.84
C PRO A 533 -13.47 49.65 -4.62
N ALA A 534 -13.76 50.47 -3.62
CA ALA A 534 -15.15 50.89 -3.35
C ALA A 534 -15.72 51.57 -4.59
N GLY A 535 -16.72 50.94 -5.25
CA GLY A 535 -17.42 51.46 -6.41
C GLY A 535 -17.21 50.73 -7.75
N ASP A 536 -16.36 49.71 -7.81
CA ASP A 536 -16.13 48.93 -9.04
C ASP A 536 -17.18 47.81 -9.21
N THR A 537 -18.12 47.98 -10.15
CA THR A 537 -19.18 47.03 -10.50
C THR A 537 -18.87 46.25 -11.80
N ALA A 538 -17.75 46.48 -12.45
CA ALA A 538 -17.43 45.86 -13.73
C ALA A 538 -17.07 44.38 -13.58
N PRO A 539 -17.64 43.47 -14.38
CA PRO A 539 -17.15 42.09 -14.49
C PRO A 539 -15.73 42.13 -15.05
N ALA A 540 -14.78 41.42 -14.40
CA ALA A 540 -13.42 41.30 -14.89
C ALA A 540 -13.40 40.58 -16.24
N ASP A 541 -12.81 41.15 -17.28
CA ASP A 541 -12.49 40.45 -18.50
C ASP A 541 -11.60 39.25 -18.15
N GLY A 542 -12.00 38.04 -18.59
CA GLY A 542 -11.42 36.77 -18.17
C GLY A 542 -9.96 36.52 -18.57
N HIS A 543 -9.31 37.50 -19.20
CA HIS A 543 -7.90 37.41 -19.68
C HIS A 543 -6.84 37.69 -18.62
N ASP A 544 -7.16 38.40 -17.51
CA ASP A 544 -6.18 38.85 -16.51
C ASP A 544 -6.23 38.06 -15.18
N LEU A 545 -6.98 36.99 -15.09
CA LEU A 545 -7.15 36.22 -13.84
C LEU A 545 -6.02 35.20 -13.66
N SER A 546 -5.12 35.43 -12.70
CA SER A 546 -4.03 34.54 -12.33
C SER A 546 -4.24 33.92 -10.96
N PRO A 547 -3.90 32.63 -10.73
CA PRO A 547 -3.96 32.00 -9.42
C PRO A 547 -3.10 32.68 -8.33
N GLU A 548 -2.08 33.43 -8.73
CA GLU A 548 -1.25 34.23 -7.81
C GLU A 548 -2.05 35.32 -7.09
N MET A 549 -3.13 35.82 -7.72
CA MET A 549 -4.06 36.79 -7.13
C MET A 549 -4.79 36.25 -5.91
N LEU A 550 -4.97 34.92 -5.82
CA LEU A 550 -5.60 34.28 -4.66
C LEU A 550 -4.80 34.52 -3.38
N LEU A 551 -3.48 34.27 -3.42
CA LEU A 551 -2.62 34.44 -2.25
C LEU A 551 -2.38 35.93 -1.95
N THR A 552 -2.24 36.74 -2.98
CA THR A 552 -2.12 38.20 -2.81
C THR A 552 -3.40 38.78 -2.21
N GLY A 553 -4.56 38.38 -2.72
CA GLY A 553 -5.87 38.78 -2.18
C GLY A 553 -6.05 38.29 -0.75
N LEU A 554 -5.74 37.01 -0.46
CA LEU A 554 -5.84 36.43 0.87
C LEU A 554 -5.02 37.22 1.92
N ASN A 555 -3.84 37.70 1.55
CA ASN A 555 -2.97 38.51 2.42
C ASN A 555 -3.44 39.97 2.60
N SER A 556 -4.46 40.41 1.89
CA SER A 556 -4.98 41.79 1.97
C SER A 556 -5.86 42.05 3.20
N ALA A 557 -6.33 41.00 3.87
CA ALA A 557 -7.16 41.10 5.07
C ALA A 557 -6.88 39.94 6.04
N PRO A 558 -7.15 40.13 7.36
CA PRO A 558 -6.95 39.09 8.36
C PRO A 558 -7.91 37.90 8.14
N THR A 559 -7.49 36.71 8.59
CA THR A 559 -8.22 35.45 8.46
C THR A 559 -9.68 35.54 8.92
N PRO A 560 -10.04 36.12 10.09
CA PRO A 560 -11.43 36.22 10.54
C PRO A 560 -12.35 37.01 9.58
N GLU A 561 -11.79 38.02 8.90
CA GLU A 561 -12.54 38.82 7.91
C GLU A 561 -12.91 37.95 6.69
N TRP A 562 -11.94 37.18 6.17
CA TRP A 562 -12.22 36.25 5.06
C TRP A 562 -13.22 35.16 5.43
N CYS A 563 -13.09 34.56 6.63
CA CYS A 563 -14.05 33.60 7.14
C CYS A 563 -15.45 34.22 7.29
N GLY A 564 -15.55 35.44 7.81
CA GLY A 564 -16.83 36.17 7.91
C GLY A 564 -17.42 36.54 6.56
N ARG A 565 -16.61 36.91 5.57
CA ARG A 565 -17.03 37.12 4.18
C ARG A 565 -17.53 35.86 3.51
N PHE A 566 -16.79 34.74 3.70
CA PHE A 566 -17.21 33.43 3.19
C PHE A 566 -18.52 32.99 3.82
N ALA A 567 -18.70 33.09 5.13
CA ALA A 567 -19.92 32.70 5.83
C ALA A 567 -21.18 33.46 5.34
N LYS A 568 -21.03 34.66 4.78
CA LYS A 568 -22.13 35.45 4.20
C LYS A 568 -22.30 35.26 2.69
N SER A 569 -21.43 34.46 2.03
CA SER A 569 -21.44 34.27 0.59
C SER A 569 -22.44 33.20 0.14
N GLU A 570 -22.88 33.28 -1.10
CA GLU A 570 -23.64 32.26 -1.79
C GLU A 570 -22.90 30.91 -1.82
N TYR A 571 -21.57 30.93 -1.93
CA TYR A 571 -20.72 29.75 -1.89
C TYR A 571 -20.85 28.99 -0.57
N HIS A 572 -20.89 29.68 0.56
CA HIS A 572 -21.09 29.03 1.87
C HIS A 572 -22.43 28.31 1.91
N LYS A 573 -23.50 28.94 1.41
CA LYS A 573 -24.82 28.31 1.34
C LYS A 573 -24.76 27.06 0.47
N GLN A 574 -24.25 27.16 -0.77
CA GLN A 574 -24.23 26.06 -1.75
C GLN A 574 -23.32 24.91 -1.33
N PHE A 575 -22.12 25.18 -0.82
CA PHE A 575 -21.07 24.20 -0.57
C PHE A 575 -21.03 23.65 0.86
N ILE A 576 -21.55 24.41 1.83
CA ILE A 576 -21.59 23.99 3.24
C ILE A 576 -23.02 23.64 3.65
N VAL A 577 -23.97 24.59 3.52
CA VAL A 577 -25.34 24.42 4.07
C VAL A 577 -26.16 23.42 3.24
N ASP A 578 -26.19 23.60 1.92
CA ASP A 578 -27.02 22.78 1.04
C ASP A 578 -26.43 21.37 0.81
N ARG A 579 -25.12 21.20 1.00
CA ARG A 579 -24.45 19.90 0.94
C ARG A 579 -24.50 19.14 2.27
N ALA A 580 -24.63 19.83 3.42
CA ALA A 580 -24.62 19.22 4.75
C ALA A 580 -25.91 18.39 5.02
N GLY A 581 -25.78 17.28 5.69
CA GLY A 581 -26.92 16.52 6.26
C GLY A 581 -27.76 15.73 5.26
N LYS A 582 -27.40 15.69 3.97
CA LYS A 582 -28.11 14.87 2.97
C LYS A 582 -27.74 13.38 2.98
N VAL A 583 -26.79 12.99 3.81
CA VAL A 583 -26.36 11.61 3.96
C VAL A 583 -26.94 11.04 5.26
N PRO A 584 -27.78 9.99 5.22
CA PRO A 584 -28.38 9.41 6.43
C PRO A 584 -27.32 8.90 7.39
N GLU A 585 -27.38 9.28 8.66
CA GLU A 585 -26.55 8.65 9.70
C GLU A 585 -26.98 7.18 9.85
N GLY A 586 -26.11 6.27 9.45
CA GLY A 586 -26.25 4.84 9.73
C GLY A 586 -26.13 4.61 11.24
N ALA A 587 -27.24 4.42 11.92
CA ALA A 587 -27.26 4.09 13.35
C ALA A 587 -26.72 2.67 13.56
N SER A 588 -25.48 2.54 14.01
CA SER A 588 -24.97 1.28 14.55
C SER A 588 -24.06 1.53 15.75
N GLN A 589 -24.41 0.89 16.86
CA GLN A 589 -23.59 0.81 18.06
C GLN A 589 -22.73 -0.44 17.97
N ALA A 590 -21.49 -0.32 17.56
CA ALA A 590 -20.64 -1.48 17.45
C ALA A 590 -19.21 -1.25 18.01
N ARG A 591 -18.65 -2.27 18.62
CA ARG A 591 -17.31 -2.26 19.20
C ARG A 591 -16.26 -2.66 18.17
N PRO A 592 -15.09 -1.98 18.09
CA PRO A 592 -14.05 -2.33 17.14
C PRO A 592 -13.47 -3.73 17.45
N SER A 593 -13.55 -4.63 16.47
CA SER A 593 -12.94 -5.95 16.53
C SER A 593 -11.45 -5.88 16.14
N THR A 594 -10.56 -6.12 17.10
CA THR A 594 -9.10 -5.99 16.93
C THR A 594 -8.36 -7.33 16.86
N THR A 595 -8.79 -8.31 16.09
CA THR A 595 -8.00 -9.53 15.94
C THR A 595 -7.20 -9.55 14.64
N ARG A 596 -5.96 -9.11 14.74
CA ARG A 596 -4.98 -9.05 13.64
C ARG A 596 -4.13 -10.32 13.66
N ARG A 597 -4.61 -11.38 13.01
CA ARG A 597 -3.90 -12.66 12.90
C ARG A 597 -2.70 -12.56 11.95
N PHE A 598 -1.66 -13.38 12.19
CA PHE A 598 -0.57 -13.65 11.26
C PHE A 598 -1.10 -14.13 9.91
N SER A 599 -0.45 -13.72 8.80
CA SER A 599 -0.75 -14.22 7.45
C SER A 599 0.51 -14.80 6.83
N ALA A 600 0.53 -16.11 6.60
CA ALA A 600 1.65 -16.80 5.97
C ALA A 600 1.87 -16.33 4.52
N LYS A 601 0.79 -16.11 3.74
CA LYS A 601 0.89 -15.57 2.37
C LYS A 601 1.62 -14.22 2.37
N GLN A 602 1.23 -13.30 3.25
CA GLN A 602 1.86 -11.98 3.36
C GLN A 602 3.30 -12.07 3.85
N TRP A 603 3.57 -12.96 4.82
CA TRP A 603 4.92 -13.20 5.34
C TRP A 603 5.89 -13.65 4.26
N VAL A 604 5.52 -14.63 3.41
CA VAL A 604 6.35 -15.11 2.30
C VAL A 604 6.69 -13.99 1.32
N GLN A 605 5.72 -13.14 0.95
CA GLN A 605 5.95 -12.03 0.03
C GLN A 605 6.89 -10.97 0.63
N LEU A 606 6.76 -10.70 1.93
CA LEU A 606 7.64 -9.78 2.64
C LEU A 606 9.08 -10.34 2.77
N VAL A 607 9.23 -11.63 3.05
CA VAL A 607 10.55 -12.29 3.05
C VAL A 607 11.19 -12.18 1.67
N ARG A 608 10.45 -12.51 0.59
CA ARG A 608 10.96 -12.40 -0.79
C ARG A 608 11.40 -10.98 -1.11
N ARG A 609 10.59 -9.96 -0.75
CA ARG A 609 10.94 -8.54 -0.94
C ARG A 609 12.20 -8.16 -0.18
N ASN A 610 12.29 -8.53 1.10
CA ASN A 610 13.45 -8.22 1.95
C ASN A 610 14.73 -8.88 1.44
N LEU A 611 14.67 -10.11 0.93
CA LEU A 611 15.81 -10.79 0.29
C LEU A 611 16.26 -10.02 -0.95
N ILE A 612 15.33 -9.64 -1.85
CA ILE A 612 15.67 -8.86 -3.04
C ILE A 612 16.39 -7.55 -2.67
N LEU A 613 15.87 -6.82 -1.66
CA LEU A 613 16.47 -5.57 -1.19
C LEU A 613 17.88 -5.79 -0.64
N LYS A 614 18.08 -6.79 0.23
CA LYS A 614 19.39 -7.11 0.83
C LYS A 614 20.44 -7.50 -0.23
N PHE A 615 20.08 -8.32 -1.22
CA PHE A 615 21.01 -8.73 -2.29
C PHE A 615 21.30 -7.62 -3.31
N ARG A 616 20.41 -6.66 -3.48
CA ARG A 616 20.59 -5.54 -4.43
C ARG A 616 21.47 -4.43 -3.91
N ASP A 617 21.51 -4.21 -2.62
CA ASP A 617 22.48 -3.32 -1.98
C ASP A 617 23.83 -4.05 -1.88
N ARG A 618 24.58 -4.05 -3.00
CA ARG A 618 25.86 -4.78 -3.12
C ARG A 618 26.88 -4.35 -2.08
N ALA A 619 26.94 -3.03 -1.79
CA ALA A 619 27.92 -2.50 -0.83
C ALA A 619 27.62 -3.02 0.58
N GLN A 620 26.37 -2.90 1.02
CA GLN A 620 25.94 -3.40 2.32
C GLN A 620 26.06 -4.93 2.41
N PHE A 621 25.70 -5.65 1.34
CA PHE A 621 25.80 -7.11 1.30
C PHE A 621 27.26 -7.60 1.46
N VAL A 622 28.21 -6.98 0.73
CA VAL A 622 29.64 -7.31 0.83
C VAL A 622 30.18 -7.04 2.25
N ILE A 623 29.81 -5.89 2.85
CA ILE A 623 30.22 -5.58 4.23
C ILE A 623 29.69 -6.65 5.20
N LEU A 624 28.41 -7.03 5.09
CA LEU A 624 27.77 -8.02 5.94
C LEU A 624 28.35 -9.44 5.74
N ALA A 625 28.75 -9.78 4.52
CA ALA A 625 29.38 -11.07 4.22
C ALA A 625 30.82 -11.15 4.70
N LEU A 626 31.58 -10.05 4.63
CA LEU A 626 32.99 -10.02 4.98
C LEU A 626 33.26 -9.86 6.49
N GLN A 627 32.28 -9.33 7.25
CA GLN A 627 32.53 -9.08 8.69
C GLN A 627 32.85 -10.34 9.49
N ALA A 628 32.21 -11.48 9.22
CA ALA A 628 32.50 -12.73 9.94
C ALA A 628 33.87 -13.33 9.59
N PRO A 629 34.27 -13.47 8.31
CA PRO A 629 35.62 -13.85 7.96
C PRO A 629 36.69 -12.91 8.53
N LEU A 630 36.48 -11.61 8.53
CA LEU A 630 37.43 -10.63 9.07
C LEU A 630 37.64 -10.83 10.57
N PHE A 631 36.56 -11.00 11.35
CA PHE A 631 36.67 -11.29 12.79
C PHE A 631 37.33 -12.65 13.06
N ALA A 632 36.93 -13.67 12.30
CA ALA A 632 37.55 -14.98 12.41
C ALA A 632 39.04 -14.92 12.15
N PHE A 633 39.49 -14.23 11.10
CA PHE A 633 40.91 -14.04 10.77
C PHE A 633 41.62 -13.23 11.84
N LEU A 634 40.98 -12.23 12.45
CA LEU A 634 41.57 -11.50 13.58
C LEU A 634 41.79 -12.43 14.79
N ILE A 635 40.87 -13.31 15.13
CA ILE A 635 41.02 -14.31 16.19
C ILE A 635 42.18 -15.25 15.85
N VAL A 636 42.25 -15.77 14.64
CA VAL A 636 43.35 -16.63 14.17
C VAL A 636 44.68 -15.90 14.23
N LEU A 637 44.73 -14.62 13.88
CA LEU A 637 45.95 -13.81 13.93
C LEU A 637 46.47 -13.62 15.38
N ILE A 638 45.56 -13.48 16.35
CA ILE A 638 45.93 -13.27 17.77
C ILE A 638 46.35 -14.57 18.43
N PHE A 639 45.64 -15.66 18.21
CA PHE A 639 45.84 -16.92 18.97
C PHE A 639 46.65 -17.96 18.20
N GLY A 640 46.61 -17.94 16.86
CA GLY A 640 47.28 -18.97 16.04
C GLY A 640 46.70 -20.38 16.24
N ALA A 641 47.48 -21.38 15.86
CA ALA A 641 47.14 -22.77 16.16
C ALA A 641 47.37 -23.07 17.64
N LEU A 642 46.39 -23.63 18.32
CA LEU A 642 46.49 -24.04 19.72
C LEU A 642 47.48 -25.19 19.84
N LYS A 643 48.37 -25.10 20.84
CA LYS A 643 49.37 -26.16 21.10
C LYS A 643 48.64 -27.36 21.68
N GLU A 644 48.88 -28.56 21.11
CA GLU A 644 48.34 -29.79 21.70
C GLU A 644 48.97 -30.05 23.09
N PRO A 645 48.16 -30.39 24.09
CA PRO A 645 48.68 -30.74 25.39
C PRO A 645 49.46 -32.06 25.30
N PRO A 646 50.51 -32.24 26.14
CA PRO A 646 51.23 -33.50 26.18
C PRO A 646 50.26 -34.65 26.55
N ASN A 647 50.39 -35.80 25.85
CA ASN A 647 49.58 -36.98 26.13
C ASN A 647 49.97 -37.62 27.47
N LEU A 648 49.20 -37.30 28.52
CA LEU A 648 49.45 -37.81 29.87
C LEU A 648 48.96 -39.26 30.07
N ASN A 649 48.28 -39.84 29.08
CA ASN A 649 47.87 -41.25 29.05
C ASN A 649 49.02 -42.16 28.49
N ALA A 650 50.10 -41.60 28.02
CA ALA A 650 51.24 -42.42 27.56
C ALA A 650 51.91 -43.19 28.73
N PRO A 651 52.26 -44.45 28.54
CA PRO A 651 52.90 -45.22 29.57
C PRO A 651 54.21 -44.52 30.04
N GLY A 652 54.31 -44.17 31.33
CA GLY A 652 55.47 -43.46 31.90
C GLY A 652 55.37 -41.93 31.91
N ALA A 653 54.24 -41.32 31.46
CA ALA A 653 54.03 -39.87 31.56
C ALA A 653 53.83 -39.45 33.03
N ILE A 654 54.76 -38.59 33.54
CA ILE A 654 54.65 -38.01 34.88
C ILE A 654 54.02 -36.61 34.76
N PRO A 655 52.95 -36.29 35.52
CA PRO A 655 52.46 -34.94 35.52
C PRO A 655 53.48 -33.96 36.06
N THR A 656 54.01 -33.15 35.18
CA THR A 656 55.03 -32.15 35.54
C THR A 656 54.39 -30.77 35.66
N MET A 657 55.03 -29.89 36.45
CA MET A 657 54.64 -28.46 36.50
C MET A 657 54.62 -27.78 35.12
N ALA A 658 55.43 -28.27 34.19
CA ALA A 658 55.49 -27.78 32.82
C ALA A 658 54.22 -28.19 32.03
N ALA A 659 53.79 -29.44 32.20
CA ALA A 659 52.51 -29.90 31.62
C ALA A 659 51.34 -29.12 32.15
N ALA A 660 51.27 -28.89 33.47
CA ALA A 660 50.22 -28.07 34.09
C ALA A 660 50.16 -26.63 33.57
N LYS A 661 51.30 -26.04 33.27
CA LYS A 661 51.39 -24.71 32.71
C LYS A 661 50.82 -24.67 31.27
N VAL A 662 51.16 -25.66 30.45
CA VAL A 662 50.66 -25.77 29.08
C VAL A 662 49.13 -25.91 29.07
N PHE A 663 48.59 -26.76 29.94
CA PHE A 663 47.12 -26.90 30.05
C PHE A 663 46.42 -25.63 30.53
N ARG A 664 47.02 -24.87 31.47
CA ARG A 664 46.47 -23.59 31.94
C ARG A 664 46.46 -22.55 30.81
N GLU A 665 47.54 -22.46 30.06
CA GLU A 665 47.66 -21.59 28.89
C GLU A 665 46.65 -21.96 27.80
N LEU A 666 46.52 -23.26 27.51
CA LEU A 666 45.53 -23.77 26.55
C LEU A 666 44.11 -23.45 26.98
N GLY A 667 43.74 -23.74 28.25
CA GLY A 667 42.39 -23.44 28.77
C GLY A 667 42.06 -21.94 28.74
N GLY A 668 43.05 -21.09 29.06
CA GLY A 668 42.93 -19.64 28.95
C GLY A 668 42.67 -19.18 27.52
N SER A 669 43.46 -19.66 26.57
CA SER A 669 43.30 -19.32 25.14
C SER A 669 41.98 -19.81 24.55
N ILE A 670 41.54 -21.02 24.92
CA ILE A 670 40.22 -21.54 24.52
C ILE A 670 39.11 -20.66 25.05
N ALA A 671 39.15 -20.30 26.34
CA ALA A 671 38.12 -19.44 26.94
C ALA A 671 38.05 -18.06 26.27
N GLU A 672 39.19 -17.46 25.94
CA GLU A 672 39.26 -16.17 25.24
C GLU A 672 38.71 -16.27 23.81
N ILE A 673 39.05 -17.32 23.05
CA ILE A 673 38.55 -17.58 21.69
C ILE A 673 37.03 -17.74 21.72
N GLU A 674 36.50 -18.61 22.59
CA GLU A 674 35.06 -18.86 22.70
C GLU A 674 34.30 -17.61 23.13
N PHE A 675 34.83 -16.82 24.04
CA PHE A 675 34.24 -15.56 24.44
C PHE A 675 34.17 -14.56 23.29
N LEU A 676 35.29 -14.40 22.56
CA LEU A 676 35.32 -13.51 21.39
C LEU A 676 34.37 -13.96 20.29
N MET A 677 34.22 -15.26 20.03
CA MET A 677 33.27 -15.79 19.06
C MET A 677 31.82 -15.49 19.47
N VAL A 678 31.49 -15.70 20.75
CA VAL A 678 30.15 -15.41 21.26
C VAL A 678 29.82 -13.93 21.19
N VAL A 679 30.75 -13.05 21.60
CA VAL A 679 30.57 -11.60 21.52
C VAL A 679 30.43 -11.16 20.06
N ALA A 680 31.24 -11.67 19.16
CA ALA A 680 31.17 -11.38 17.73
C ALA A 680 29.82 -11.83 17.14
N ALA A 681 29.33 -13.03 17.48
CA ALA A 681 28.03 -13.54 17.02
C ALA A 681 26.89 -12.64 17.46
N ILE A 682 26.86 -12.21 18.73
CA ILE A 682 25.82 -11.27 19.24
C ILE A 682 25.93 -9.92 18.54
N TRP A 683 27.18 -9.42 18.36
CA TRP A 683 27.44 -8.17 17.63
C TRP A 683 26.90 -8.23 16.20
N PHE A 684 27.19 -9.30 15.44
CA PHE A 684 26.69 -9.47 14.08
C PHE A 684 25.19 -9.40 14.03
N GLY A 685 24.49 -10.17 14.89
CA GLY A 685 23.04 -10.15 14.96
C GLY A 685 22.48 -8.75 15.20
N CYS A 686 23.01 -8.06 16.21
CA CYS A 686 22.55 -6.73 16.62
C CYS A 686 22.81 -5.68 15.53
N ASN A 687 24.02 -5.66 14.95
CA ASN A 687 24.41 -4.70 13.92
C ASN A 687 23.60 -4.90 12.62
N ASN A 688 23.37 -6.16 12.22
CA ASN A 688 22.58 -6.49 11.03
C ASN A 688 21.14 -5.98 11.12
N ALA A 689 20.57 -5.93 12.34
CA ALA A 689 19.16 -5.65 12.58
C ALA A 689 18.85 -4.20 12.96
N ALA A 690 19.85 -3.46 13.50
CA ALA A 690 19.63 -2.14 14.11
C ALA A 690 19.02 -1.08 13.18
N ARG A 691 19.19 -1.20 11.87
CA ARG A 691 18.67 -0.27 10.86
C ARG A 691 17.43 -0.79 10.14
N ASP A 692 17.06 -2.05 10.29
CA ASP A 692 16.10 -2.73 9.41
C ASP A 692 14.66 -2.21 9.52
N ILE A 693 14.24 -1.71 10.67
CA ILE A 693 12.89 -1.15 10.88
C ILE A 693 12.92 0.36 10.73
N VAL A 694 13.83 1.04 11.43
CA VAL A 694 13.89 2.51 11.43
C VAL A 694 14.22 3.07 10.05
N GLY A 695 15.07 2.39 9.27
CA GLY A 695 15.45 2.82 7.91
C GLY A 695 14.31 2.76 6.88
N GLU A 696 13.25 1.97 7.12
CA GLU A 696 12.08 1.91 6.24
C GLU A 696 10.78 2.33 6.98
N TRP A 697 10.92 3.13 8.05
CA TRP A 697 9.78 3.50 8.90
C TRP A 697 8.63 4.14 8.14
N THR A 698 8.93 5.03 7.19
CA THR A 698 7.94 5.70 6.36
C THR A 698 7.17 4.72 5.44
N VAL A 699 7.88 3.77 4.82
CA VAL A 699 7.26 2.71 4.02
C VAL A 699 6.38 1.81 4.89
N TYR A 700 6.90 1.41 6.07
CA TYR A 700 6.13 0.63 7.05
C TYR A 700 4.83 1.33 7.44
N GLN A 701 4.88 2.62 7.79
CA GLN A 701 3.69 3.39 8.15
C GLN A 701 2.66 3.41 7.02
N ARG A 702 3.09 3.67 5.77
CA ARG A 702 2.21 3.66 4.61
C ARG A 702 1.54 2.30 4.38
N GLU A 703 2.32 1.22 4.38
CA GLU A 703 1.80 -0.15 4.18
C GLU A 703 0.89 -0.58 5.35
N ARG A 704 1.19 -0.09 6.56
CA ARG A 704 0.39 -0.35 7.75
C ARG A 704 -1.00 0.27 7.71
N MET A 705 -1.12 1.45 7.13
CA MET A 705 -2.41 2.12 6.93
C MET A 705 -3.34 1.30 6.01
N VAL A 706 -2.79 0.52 5.10
CA VAL A 706 -3.59 -0.24 4.14
C VAL A 706 -3.96 -1.63 4.66
N ASN A 707 -3.04 -2.58 4.74
CA ASN A 707 -3.35 -3.96 5.15
C ASN A 707 -2.14 -4.74 5.71
N LEU A 708 -1.01 -4.10 6.00
CA LEU A 708 0.16 -4.80 6.52
C LEU A 708 -0.13 -5.37 7.91
N LYS A 709 0.03 -6.68 8.09
CA LYS A 709 -0.13 -7.36 9.38
C LYS A 709 1.17 -7.28 10.17
N LEU A 710 1.12 -6.67 11.35
CA LEU A 710 2.27 -6.40 12.20
C LEU A 710 3.10 -7.67 12.51
N PRO A 711 2.52 -8.83 12.90
CA PRO A 711 3.34 -10.04 13.12
C PRO A 711 4.00 -10.55 11.84
N SER A 712 3.29 -10.51 10.67
CA SER A 712 3.87 -10.95 9.41
C SER A 712 5.07 -10.09 9.00
N TYR A 713 5.01 -8.79 9.25
CA TYR A 713 6.11 -7.86 9.01
C TYR A 713 7.31 -8.14 9.91
N ALA A 714 7.12 -8.16 11.23
CA ALA A 714 8.22 -8.37 12.20
C ALA A 714 8.92 -9.73 11.96
N PHE A 715 8.14 -10.80 11.80
CA PHE A 715 8.71 -12.12 11.53
C PHE A 715 9.33 -12.25 10.13
N SER A 716 8.93 -11.46 9.15
CA SER A 716 9.59 -11.47 7.84
C SER A 716 11.00 -10.87 7.91
N LYS A 717 11.19 -9.80 8.67
CA LYS A 717 12.50 -9.21 8.95
C LYS A 717 13.39 -10.20 9.70
N PHE A 718 12.85 -10.78 10.77
CA PHE A 718 13.56 -11.75 11.57
C PHE A 718 13.98 -12.99 10.76
N ALA A 719 13.13 -13.51 9.86
CA ALA A 719 13.45 -14.67 9.03
C ALA A 719 14.65 -14.44 8.09
N VAL A 720 14.75 -13.25 7.48
CA VAL A 720 15.91 -12.91 6.63
C VAL A 720 17.19 -12.79 7.47
N LEU A 721 17.09 -12.18 8.66
CA LEU A 721 18.22 -12.08 9.59
C LEU A 721 18.66 -13.46 10.11
N CYS A 722 17.74 -14.41 10.33
CA CYS A 722 18.09 -15.79 10.69
C CYS A 722 19.05 -16.42 9.67
N GLY A 723 18.72 -16.34 8.39
CA GLY A 723 19.59 -16.87 7.32
C GLY A 723 21.00 -16.24 7.33
N LEU A 724 21.06 -14.92 7.52
CA LEU A 724 22.32 -14.20 7.58
C LEU A 724 23.15 -14.56 8.83
N CYS A 725 22.51 -14.66 10.01
CA CYS A 725 23.18 -15.04 11.26
C CYS A 725 23.75 -16.47 11.19
N VAL A 726 22.98 -17.43 10.65
CA VAL A 726 23.47 -18.80 10.44
C VAL A 726 24.70 -18.81 9.53
N PHE A 727 24.65 -18.10 8.42
CA PHE A 727 25.76 -18.00 7.47
C PHE A 727 27.01 -17.39 8.11
N GLN A 728 26.88 -16.30 8.86
CA GLN A 728 28.00 -15.63 9.53
C GLN A 728 28.59 -16.49 10.66
N CYS A 729 27.74 -17.14 11.48
CA CYS A 729 28.22 -18.03 12.54
C CYS A 729 28.92 -19.26 11.97
N LEU A 730 28.46 -19.81 10.85
CA LEU A 730 29.08 -20.92 10.15
C LEU A 730 30.50 -20.55 9.64
N LEU A 731 30.64 -19.37 9.03
CA LEU A 731 31.93 -18.87 8.56
C LEU A 731 32.90 -18.58 9.75
N LEU A 732 32.39 -17.91 10.78
CA LEU A 732 33.19 -17.58 11.98
C LEU A 732 33.72 -18.85 12.61
N LEU A 733 32.84 -19.79 12.99
CA LEU A 733 33.25 -21.05 13.65
C LEU A 733 34.08 -21.92 12.73
N GLY A 734 33.72 -22.06 11.44
CA GLY A 734 34.47 -22.88 10.50
C GLY A 734 35.90 -22.43 10.31
N ILE A 735 36.13 -21.13 10.15
CA ILE A 735 37.51 -20.59 10.03
C ILE A 735 38.28 -20.78 11.33
N VAL A 736 37.70 -20.40 12.48
CA VAL A 736 38.40 -20.51 13.78
C VAL A 736 38.71 -21.97 14.12
N THR A 737 37.78 -22.92 13.88
CA THR A 737 37.99 -24.35 14.12
C THR A 737 39.14 -24.90 13.28
N ILE A 738 39.17 -24.56 11.97
CA ILE A 738 40.22 -25.06 11.06
C ILE A 738 41.62 -24.52 11.43
N PHE A 739 41.75 -23.24 11.74
CA PHE A 739 43.05 -22.60 11.93
C PHE A 739 43.52 -22.60 13.38
N CYS A 740 42.62 -22.52 14.37
CA CYS A 740 42.98 -22.59 15.79
C CYS A 740 43.00 -24.04 16.32
N GLY A 741 42.30 -24.99 15.65
CA GLY A 741 42.34 -26.40 16.04
C GLY A 741 41.35 -26.72 17.20
N LEU A 742 40.18 -26.08 17.25
CA LEU A 742 39.17 -26.43 18.24
C LEU A 742 38.65 -27.86 18.01
N LYS A 743 38.45 -28.63 19.09
CA LYS A 743 38.07 -30.05 19.07
C LYS A 743 36.63 -30.33 19.55
N GLY A 744 35.94 -29.33 20.08
CA GLY A 744 34.57 -29.40 20.57
C GLY A 744 33.56 -29.83 19.49
N ASN A 745 32.38 -30.25 19.92
CA ASN A 745 31.32 -30.63 19.00
C ASN A 745 30.87 -29.40 18.17
N PHE A 746 31.28 -29.38 16.89
CA PHE A 746 31.02 -28.29 15.95
C PHE A 746 29.54 -27.87 15.88
N PHE A 747 28.63 -28.84 15.78
CA PHE A 747 27.19 -28.55 15.66
C PHE A 747 26.59 -27.97 16.94
N GLU A 748 27.08 -28.38 18.10
CA GLU A 748 26.63 -27.87 19.38
C GLU A 748 27.08 -26.38 19.54
N THR A 749 28.37 -26.09 19.28
CA THR A 749 28.87 -24.72 19.28
C THR A 749 28.19 -23.86 18.24
N LEU A 750 27.96 -24.36 17.01
CA LEU A 750 27.24 -23.64 15.96
C LEU A 750 25.83 -23.27 16.39
N ALA A 751 25.11 -24.23 17.02
CA ALA A 751 23.73 -23.96 17.50
C ALA A 751 23.71 -22.87 18.57
N VAL A 752 24.63 -22.91 19.53
CA VAL A 752 24.72 -21.91 20.59
C VAL A 752 25.12 -20.55 20.04
N LEU A 753 26.14 -20.47 19.16
CA LEU A 753 26.53 -19.22 18.51
C LEU A 753 25.43 -18.62 17.67
N THR A 754 24.75 -19.45 16.87
CA THR A 754 23.63 -19.02 16.04
C THR A 754 22.49 -18.48 16.89
N LEU A 755 22.08 -19.21 17.94
CA LEU A 755 20.99 -18.74 18.81
C LEU A 755 21.36 -17.45 19.54
N SER A 756 22.63 -17.30 19.96
CA SER A 756 23.13 -16.04 20.53
C SER A 756 23.11 -14.89 19.54
N SER A 757 23.48 -15.14 18.29
CA SER A 757 23.38 -14.16 17.19
C SER A 757 21.91 -13.76 16.93
N LEU A 758 20.97 -14.71 17.00
CA LEU A 758 19.53 -14.43 16.85
C LEU A 758 18.97 -13.60 18.01
N VAL A 759 19.45 -13.83 19.25
CA VAL A 759 19.14 -12.95 20.39
C VAL A 759 19.66 -11.54 20.13
N GLY A 760 20.90 -11.41 19.61
CA GLY A 760 21.45 -10.14 19.16
C GLY A 760 20.60 -9.46 18.08
N ALA A 761 20.14 -10.23 17.07
CA ALA A 761 19.28 -9.72 16.00
C ALA A 761 17.92 -9.23 16.54
N ALA A 762 17.30 -9.96 17.46
CA ALA A 762 16.05 -9.53 18.09
C ALA A 762 16.24 -8.26 18.93
N LEU A 763 17.40 -8.14 19.62
CA LEU A 763 17.77 -6.94 20.36
C LEU A 763 17.96 -5.74 19.42
N GLY A 764 18.66 -5.93 18.29
CA GLY A 764 18.83 -4.91 17.26
C GLY A 764 17.50 -4.48 16.65
N LEU A 765 16.58 -5.42 16.36
CA LEU A 765 15.23 -5.10 15.92
C LEU A 765 14.43 -4.31 16.97
N ALA A 766 14.59 -4.62 18.27
CA ALA A 766 13.91 -3.90 19.34
C ALA A 766 14.42 -2.44 19.46
N ILE A 767 15.74 -2.24 19.35
CA ILE A 767 16.36 -0.92 19.27
C ILE A 767 15.82 -0.17 18.03
N SER A 768 15.83 -0.80 16.85
CA SER A 768 15.34 -0.24 15.59
C SER A 768 13.88 0.17 15.66
N ALA A 769 13.00 -0.64 16.28
CA ALA A 769 11.59 -0.36 16.44
C ALA A 769 11.30 0.82 17.38
N ARG A 770 12.21 1.10 18.34
CA ARG A 770 12.04 2.17 19.33
C ARG A 770 12.69 3.48 18.90
N SER A 771 13.76 3.44 18.09
CA SER A 771 14.50 4.60 17.62
C SER A 771 13.69 5.47 16.66
N SER A 772 13.96 6.77 16.65
CA SER A 772 13.36 7.74 15.74
C SER A 772 14.16 7.91 14.44
N THR A 773 15.49 7.78 14.52
CA THR A 773 16.40 7.91 13.36
C THR A 773 17.39 6.74 13.31
N THR A 774 18.01 6.51 12.16
CA THR A 774 19.04 5.47 11.96
C THR A 774 20.28 5.76 12.79
N GLU A 775 20.63 7.02 12.94
CA GLU A 775 21.78 7.49 13.73
C GLU A 775 21.59 7.17 15.22
N SER A 776 20.39 7.44 15.76
CA SER A 776 20.06 7.13 17.16
C SER A 776 20.08 5.63 17.44
N ALA A 777 19.63 4.81 16.48
CA ALA A 777 19.68 3.35 16.60
C ALA A 777 21.11 2.83 16.66
N ILE A 778 22.01 3.36 15.82
CA ILE A 778 23.43 2.98 15.80
C ILE A 778 24.14 3.45 17.08
N ALA A 779 23.86 4.66 17.56
CA ALA A 779 24.47 5.22 18.77
C ALA A 779 24.11 4.42 20.03
N LEU A 780 22.96 3.76 20.07
CA LEU A 780 22.54 2.88 21.17
C LEU A 780 23.26 1.53 21.19
N LEU A 781 23.84 1.05 20.07
CA LEU A 781 24.48 -0.26 20.00
C LEU A 781 25.63 -0.43 21.01
N PRO A 782 26.63 0.47 21.10
CA PRO A 782 27.71 0.33 22.06
C PRO A 782 27.22 0.33 23.51
N ILE A 783 26.21 1.17 23.82
CA ILE A 783 25.63 1.28 25.18
C ILE A 783 24.99 -0.03 25.63
N VAL A 784 24.32 -0.73 24.73
CA VAL A 784 23.65 -2.01 25.03
C VAL A 784 24.62 -3.19 25.00
N LEU A 785 25.65 -3.16 24.11
CA LEU A 785 26.60 -4.24 23.95
C LEU A 785 27.68 -4.23 25.04
N LEU A 786 28.02 -3.08 25.63
CA LEU A 786 29.01 -2.99 26.70
C LEU A 786 28.64 -3.82 27.95
N PRO A 787 27.41 -3.78 28.51
CA PRO A 787 27.00 -4.69 29.57
C PRO A 787 27.09 -6.18 29.17
N ILE A 788 26.77 -6.52 27.93
CA ILE A 788 26.83 -7.88 27.40
C ILE A 788 28.28 -8.38 27.40
N LEU A 789 29.23 -7.53 27.03
CA LEU A 789 30.65 -7.82 27.09
C LEU A 789 31.12 -7.95 28.55
N ALA A 790 30.81 -6.97 29.39
CA ALA A 790 31.37 -6.89 30.75
C ALA A 790 30.83 -8.01 31.66
N LEU A 791 29.56 -8.39 31.54
CA LEU A 791 28.88 -9.37 32.39
C LEU A 791 28.81 -10.78 31.78
N GLY A 792 29.41 -10.97 30.59
CA GLY A 792 29.39 -12.24 29.83
C GLY A 792 30.25 -13.36 30.43
N GLY A 793 31.09 -13.09 31.41
CA GLY A 793 31.92 -14.10 32.09
C GLY A 793 33.36 -14.19 31.57
N GLY A 794 33.66 -13.70 30.37
CA GLY A 794 35.02 -13.76 29.80
C GLY A 794 35.98 -12.70 30.37
N VAL A 795 35.46 -11.50 30.73
CA VAL A 795 36.30 -10.46 31.37
C VAL A 795 36.53 -10.78 32.85
N ARG A 796 35.50 -11.23 33.56
CA ARG A 796 35.55 -11.69 34.93
C ARG A 796 34.58 -12.86 35.09
N ALA A 797 35.09 -13.98 35.58
CA ALA A 797 34.28 -15.19 35.76
C ALA A 797 33.07 -14.90 36.68
N ALA A 798 31.91 -15.45 36.32
CA ALA A 798 30.63 -15.13 36.94
C ALA A 798 30.62 -15.41 38.46
N TYR A 799 31.36 -16.43 38.94
CA TYR A 799 31.47 -16.77 40.35
C TYR A 799 32.34 -15.78 41.17
N LYS A 800 33.23 -15.03 40.48
CA LYS A 800 34.04 -13.98 41.10
C LYS A 800 33.34 -12.61 41.11
N MET A 801 32.13 -12.53 40.49
CA MET A 801 31.34 -11.28 40.46
C MET A 801 30.64 -11.04 41.80
N PRO A 802 30.49 -9.77 42.24
CA PRO A 802 29.60 -9.41 43.38
C PRO A 802 28.18 -9.90 43.13
N THR A 803 27.44 -10.24 44.21
CA THR A 803 26.08 -10.81 44.15
C THR A 803 25.14 -10.07 43.20
N PRO A 804 25.03 -8.72 43.21
CA PRO A 804 24.15 -8.02 42.27
C PRO A 804 24.57 -8.22 40.80
N ALA A 805 25.85 -8.11 40.49
CA ALA A 805 26.38 -8.31 39.11
C ALA A 805 26.17 -9.76 38.63
N ARG A 806 26.27 -10.72 39.53
CA ARG A 806 26.03 -12.14 39.26
C ARG A 806 24.57 -12.40 38.88
N TRP A 807 23.62 -11.78 39.57
CA TRP A 807 22.18 -11.86 39.23
C TRP A 807 21.91 -11.22 37.86
N ILE A 808 22.42 -10.03 37.60
CA ILE A 808 22.25 -9.34 36.33
C ILE A 808 22.87 -10.15 35.18
N SER A 809 24.02 -10.78 35.40
CA SER A 809 24.69 -11.59 34.37
C SER A 809 23.84 -12.78 33.90
N THR A 810 22.85 -13.26 34.67
CA THR A 810 21.92 -14.31 34.23
C THR A 810 20.96 -13.84 33.14
N LEU A 811 20.78 -12.53 33.02
CA LEU A 811 19.96 -11.93 31.94
C LEU A 811 20.75 -11.65 30.66
N VAL A 812 22.09 -11.95 30.68
CA VAL A 812 22.96 -11.62 29.55
C VAL A 812 23.22 -12.87 28.70
N PRO A 813 22.91 -12.82 27.38
CA PRO A 813 23.01 -13.99 26.50
C PRO A 813 24.46 -14.50 26.38
N SER A 814 25.48 -13.60 26.41
CA SER A 814 26.88 -13.98 26.26
C SER A 814 27.35 -14.91 27.36
N ARG A 815 26.85 -14.78 28.61
CA ARG A 815 27.23 -15.69 29.72
C ARG A 815 26.81 -17.13 29.41
N TRP A 816 25.56 -17.37 29.04
CA TRP A 816 25.01 -18.69 28.76
C TRP A 816 25.75 -19.38 27.61
N ALA A 817 25.99 -18.63 26.53
CA ALA A 817 26.68 -19.13 25.35
C ALA A 817 28.13 -19.42 25.62
N PHE A 818 28.82 -18.52 26.31
CA PHE A 818 30.23 -18.66 26.65
C PHE A 818 30.47 -19.87 27.55
N GLU A 819 29.77 -19.95 28.70
CA GLU A 819 29.92 -21.07 29.65
C GLU A 819 29.66 -22.43 28.96
N ARG A 820 28.66 -22.51 28.08
CA ARG A 820 28.34 -23.74 27.35
C ARG A 820 29.38 -24.12 26.33
N ASN A 821 29.87 -23.18 25.55
CA ASN A 821 30.88 -23.46 24.51
C ASN A 821 32.23 -23.91 25.13
N VAL A 822 32.64 -23.25 26.24
CA VAL A 822 33.85 -23.69 26.98
C VAL A 822 33.67 -25.11 27.52
N VAL A 823 32.50 -25.47 28.04
CA VAL A 823 32.23 -26.86 28.49
C VAL A 823 32.26 -27.85 27.34
N ASN A 824 31.72 -27.48 26.16
CA ASN A 824 31.77 -28.33 24.99
C ASN A 824 33.20 -28.62 24.52
N GLU A 825 34.04 -27.58 24.47
CA GLU A 825 35.43 -27.72 24.08
C GLU A 825 36.26 -28.54 25.13
N ALA A 826 36.00 -28.27 26.42
CA ALA A 826 36.64 -29.00 27.49
C ALA A 826 36.38 -30.52 27.48
N ARG A 827 35.19 -30.92 27.09
CA ARG A 827 34.82 -32.35 26.94
C ARG A 827 35.56 -33.04 25.79
N ALA A 828 35.97 -32.30 24.79
CA ALA A 828 36.67 -32.85 23.63
C ALA A 828 38.16 -33.04 23.84
N HIS A 829 38.74 -32.37 24.85
CA HIS A 829 40.11 -32.58 25.24
C HIS A 829 40.19 -33.74 26.26
N ASP A 830 40.78 -34.88 25.84
CA ASP A 830 41.00 -36.04 26.73
C ASP A 830 42.18 -35.72 27.64
N CYS A 831 41.86 -35.38 28.89
CA CYS A 831 42.84 -34.80 29.81
C CYS A 831 43.62 -35.83 30.63
N GLY A 832 43.53 -37.13 30.44
CA GLY A 832 44.38 -38.20 30.93
C GLY A 832 44.92 -38.12 32.38
N TYR A 833 44.33 -37.27 33.26
CA TYR A 833 44.77 -37.07 34.65
C TYR A 833 44.11 -38.07 35.60
N PRO A 834 44.87 -38.58 36.58
CA PRO A 834 44.31 -39.51 37.55
C PRO A 834 43.23 -38.84 38.41
N PRO A 835 42.17 -39.60 38.84
CA PRO A 835 41.11 -39.07 39.69
C PRO A 835 41.72 -38.65 41.06
N GLY A 836 41.64 -37.37 41.40
CA GLY A 836 42.15 -36.84 42.69
C GLY A 836 43.18 -35.71 42.62
N ALA A 837 43.65 -35.35 41.44
CA ALA A 837 44.58 -34.22 41.30
C ALA A 837 43.74 -32.92 41.24
N GLU A 838 43.88 -32.07 42.27
CA GLU A 838 43.17 -30.80 42.46
C GLU A 838 43.32 -29.77 41.32
N MET A 839 44.21 -30.02 40.35
CA MET A 839 44.43 -29.17 39.19
C MET A 839 43.40 -29.38 38.06
N TRP A 840 42.54 -30.39 38.11
CA TRP A 840 41.72 -30.83 37.01
C TRP A 840 40.26 -31.13 37.40
N ASP A 841 39.76 -30.50 38.38
CA ASP A 841 38.29 -30.46 38.61
C ASP A 841 37.51 -29.93 37.39
N ALA A 842 38.28 -29.48 36.41
CA ALA A 842 37.77 -29.00 35.14
C ALA A 842 37.68 -30.03 34.01
N CYS A 843 38.34 -31.20 34.10
CA CYS A 843 38.26 -32.22 33.07
C CYS A 843 37.09 -33.20 33.27
N PRO A 844 36.28 -33.48 32.27
CA PRO A 844 35.07 -34.32 32.39
C PRO A 844 35.38 -35.82 32.35
N THR A 845 36.35 -36.31 33.07
CA THR A 845 36.55 -37.78 33.21
C THR A 845 35.60 -38.30 34.28
N GLY A 846 34.55 -39.00 33.88
CA GLY A 846 33.70 -39.76 34.77
C GLY A 846 32.61 -39.03 35.54
N GLY A 847 31.65 -38.41 34.86
CA GLY A 847 30.27 -38.23 35.37
C GLY A 847 30.01 -37.21 36.44
N LYS A 848 30.96 -36.45 36.93
CA LYS A 848 30.74 -35.34 37.88
C LYS A 848 31.25 -34.04 37.27
N GLY A 849 30.36 -33.32 36.81
CA GLY A 849 30.55 -32.21 35.96
C GLY A 849 31.50 -31.10 36.38
N VAL A 850 32.04 -30.44 35.42
CA VAL A 850 33.02 -29.39 35.49
C VAL A 850 32.37 -28.04 35.50
N ASP A 851 32.80 -27.16 36.38
CA ASP A 851 32.43 -25.75 36.32
C ASP A 851 33.32 -25.03 35.27
N ALA A 852 32.72 -24.51 34.21
CA ALA A 852 33.44 -23.77 33.17
C ALA A 852 34.26 -22.59 33.75
N ALA A 853 33.87 -22.12 34.92
CA ALA A 853 34.52 -21.06 35.64
C ALA A 853 35.86 -21.49 36.29
N THR A 854 36.03 -22.80 36.53
CA THR A 854 37.31 -23.32 37.10
C THR A 854 38.37 -23.56 36.04
N MET A 855 38.03 -23.64 34.74
CA MET A 855 39.01 -23.68 33.66
C MET A 855 39.80 -22.37 33.56
N VAL A 856 39.26 -21.26 34.04
CA VAL A 856 39.88 -19.94 33.81
C VAL A 856 40.94 -19.58 34.84
N VAL A 857 40.99 -20.15 36.02
CA VAL A 857 42.13 -19.97 36.96
C VAL A 857 42.06 -20.94 38.19
N PRO A 858 42.87 -21.94 38.34
CA PRO A 858 43.40 -22.28 39.68
C PRO A 858 44.45 -21.24 40.04
N GLU A 859 44.17 -20.39 41.01
CA GLU A 859 45.26 -19.64 41.68
C GLU A 859 46.31 -20.63 42.19
N ALA A 860 47.56 -20.30 41.87
CA ALA A 860 48.72 -21.10 42.24
C ALA A 860 48.67 -21.59 43.70
N VAL A 861 48.72 -22.89 43.85
CA VAL A 861 49.23 -23.45 45.12
C VAL A 861 50.77 -23.19 45.14
N THR A 862 51.17 -22.03 45.65
CA THR A 862 52.51 -21.76 46.08
C THR A 862 52.56 -21.98 47.57
N GLY A 863 52.73 -23.20 48.00
CA GLY A 863 52.98 -23.56 49.36
C GLY A 863 53.46 -24.99 49.46
N PRO A 864 54.40 -25.29 50.37
CA PRO A 864 54.86 -26.66 50.61
C PRO A 864 53.73 -27.56 51.01
N ALA A 865 53.74 -28.82 50.56
CA ALA A 865 52.78 -29.85 50.92
C ALA A 865 52.71 -29.96 52.44
N ASP A 866 51.66 -29.46 53.02
CA ASP A 866 51.28 -29.62 54.39
C ASP A 866 49.95 -30.35 54.46
N ASP A 867 49.84 -31.35 55.30
CA ASP A 867 48.75 -32.28 55.52
C ASP A 867 47.45 -31.54 56.01
N ARG A 868 46.83 -30.74 55.13
CA ARG A 868 45.54 -30.14 55.47
C ARG A 868 44.45 -30.74 54.60
N GLN A 869 43.45 -31.26 55.28
CA GLN A 869 42.22 -31.70 54.64
C GLN A 869 41.70 -30.62 53.67
N PRO A 870 41.22 -31.00 52.51
CA PRO A 870 40.67 -30.06 51.55
C PRO A 870 39.61 -29.22 52.21
N ALA A 871 39.70 -27.88 52.11
CA ALA A 871 38.73 -26.96 52.62
C ALA A 871 37.34 -27.34 52.14
N PRO A 872 36.31 -27.31 53.04
CA PRO A 872 34.94 -27.68 52.59
C PRO A 872 34.54 -26.75 51.47
N ARG A 873 34.17 -27.32 50.33
CA ARG A 873 33.65 -26.59 49.19
C ARG A 873 32.53 -25.66 49.65
N PRO A 874 32.49 -24.36 49.27
CA PRO A 874 31.38 -23.51 49.66
C PRO A 874 30.07 -24.08 49.09
N SER A 875 29.18 -24.44 49.99
CA SER A 875 27.83 -24.92 49.63
C SER A 875 27.08 -23.84 48.85
N GLY A 876 27.03 -23.98 47.57
CA GLY A 876 26.39 -23.03 46.64
C GLY A 876 27.00 -22.96 45.22
N THR A 877 28.14 -23.67 44.99
CA THR A 877 28.75 -23.73 43.66
C THR A 877 28.22 -24.88 42.78
N GLU A 878 27.41 -25.78 43.31
CA GLU A 878 26.93 -26.97 42.61
C GLU A 878 25.91 -26.69 41.49
N ASN A 879 25.38 -25.47 41.38
CA ASN A 879 24.30 -25.13 40.44
C ASN A 879 24.69 -24.29 39.23
N LEU A 880 26.00 -24.15 38.90
CA LEU A 880 26.42 -23.31 37.81
C LEU A 880 26.66 -24.08 36.48
N ARG A 881 26.14 -25.27 36.35
CA ARG A 881 26.33 -26.13 35.19
C ARG A 881 25.12 -26.14 34.32
N TYR A 882 25.09 -25.29 33.33
CA TYR A 882 24.02 -25.33 32.38
C TYR A 882 24.20 -26.48 31.38
N SER A 883 23.22 -27.39 31.32
CA SER A 883 23.15 -28.39 30.28
C SER A 883 22.89 -27.68 28.91
N PHE A 884 23.19 -28.37 27.81
CA PHE A 884 22.87 -27.85 26.47
C PHE A 884 21.40 -27.42 26.37
N THR A 885 20.51 -28.26 26.88
CA THR A 885 19.07 -27.98 26.88
C THR A 885 18.69 -26.74 27.70
N GLN A 886 19.31 -26.52 28.86
CA GLN A 886 19.10 -25.31 29.69
C GLN A 886 19.61 -24.05 28.99
N THR A 887 20.78 -24.12 28.34
CA THR A 887 21.33 -22.99 27.56
C THR A 887 20.39 -22.62 26.39
N ILE A 888 19.96 -23.61 25.60
CA ILE A 888 19.02 -23.41 24.50
C ILE A 888 17.68 -22.83 25.00
N ALA A 889 17.18 -23.35 26.14
CA ALA A 889 15.94 -22.85 26.73
C ALA A 889 16.07 -21.37 27.21
N ALA A 890 17.18 -21.03 27.87
CA ALA A 890 17.44 -19.66 28.35
C ALA A 890 17.58 -18.67 27.19
N LEU A 891 18.42 -18.98 26.19
CA LEU A 891 18.57 -18.15 24.99
C LEU A 891 17.27 -18.07 24.18
N GLY A 892 16.52 -19.17 24.08
CA GLY A 892 15.19 -19.21 23.45
C GLY A 892 14.17 -18.31 24.18
N ALA A 893 14.16 -18.32 25.51
CA ALA A 893 13.30 -17.43 26.29
C ALA A 893 13.68 -15.95 26.12
N MET A 894 14.96 -15.61 26.10
CA MET A 894 15.45 -14.27 25.82
C MET A 894 15.02 -13.82 24.41
N LEU A 895 15.18 -14.68 23.42
CA LEU A 895 14.77 -14.42 22.05
C LEU A 895 13.27 -14.13 21.95
N ALA A 896 12.45 -14.99 22.56
CA ALA A 896 10.98 -14.84 22.56
C ALA A 896 10.55 -13.51 23.24
N THR A 897 11.19 -13.17 24.37
CA THR A 897 10.93 -11.92 25.10
C THR A 897 11.28 -10.70 24.27
N LEU A 898 12.44 -10.70 23.59
CA LEU A 898 12.85 -9.59 22.72
C LEU A 898 11.95 -9.45 21.48
N LEU A 899 11.55 -10.56 20.86
CA LEU A 899 10.58 -10.51 19.75
C LEU A 899 9.22 -10.00 20.19
N ALA A 900 8.77 -10.37 21.39
CA ALA A 900 7.56 -9.78 21.98
C ALA A 900 7.73 -8.27 22.21
N ALA A 901 8.89 -7.82 22.69
CA ALA A 901 9.20 -6.40 22.85
C ALA A 901 9.18 -5.63 21.51
N VAL A 902 9.68 -6.24 20.42
CA VAL A 902 9.56 -5.69 19.05
C VAL A 902 8.09 -5.47 18.68
N LEU A 903 7.25 -6.49 18.87
CA LEU A 903 5.82 -6.41 18.56
C LEU A 903 5.11 -5.34 19.41
N VAL A 904 5.40 -5.25 20.70
CA VAL A 904 4.85 -4.23 21.61
C VAL A 904 5.30 -2.82 21.18
N SER A 905 6.60 -2.63 20.86
CA SER A 905 7.14 -1.36 20.41
C SER A 905 6.51 -0.89 19.09
N LEU A 906 6.33 -1.80 18.14
CA LEU A 906 5.64 -1.50 16.87
C LEU A 906 4.17 -1.16 17.11
N LYS A 907 3.49 -1.89 18.01
CA LYS A 907 2.09 -1.65 18.35
C LYS A 907 1.87 -0.30 19.06
N SER A 908 2.76 0.09 19.98
CA SER A 908 2.66 1.38 20.70
C SER A 908 2.85 2.59 19.79
N ARG A 909 3.58 2.43 18.69
CA ARG A 909 3.81 3.47 17.67
C ARG A 909 2.85 3.35 16.47
N ASP A 910 1.93 2.38 16.50
CA ASP A 910 0.98 2.14 15.40
C ASP A 910 -0.07 3.26 15.36
N VAL A 911 -0.30 3.79 14.18
CA VAL A 911 -1.30 4.84 13.92
C VAL A 911 -2.70 4.37 14.38
N HIS A 912 -2.99 3.07 14.24
CA HIS A 912 -4.28 2.51 14.66
C HIS A 912 -4.50 2.46 16.17
N SER A 913 -3.46 2.49 17.00
CA SER A 913 -3.63 2.59 18.46
C SER A 913 -4.17 3.96 18.88
N ARG A 914 -3.97 4.98 18.03
CA ARG A 914 -4.49 6.35 18.24
C ARG A 914 -5.98 6.49 17.91
N HIS A 915 -6.56 5.57 17.13
CA HIS A 915 -8.00 5.56 16.82
C HIS A 915 -8.84 4.89 17.92
N ALA A 916 -8.21 4.10 18.81
CA ALA A 916 -8.88 3.35 19.86
C ALA A 916 -8.94 4.09 21.21
N GLN A 917 -8.21 5.18 21.32
CA GLN A 917 -8.29 6.13 22.45
C GLN A 917 -9.23 7.28 22.11
#